data_0821ac964dc439a6631e95738d22f049
#
_entry.id   0821ac964dc439a6631e95738d22f049
#
_cell.length_a   1.000
_cell.length_b   1.000
_cell.length_c   1.000
_cell.angle_alpha   90.00
_cell.angle_beta   90.00
_cell.angle_gamma   90.00
#
_symmetry.space_group_name_H-M   'P 1'
#
loop_
_entity.id
_entity.type
_entity.pdbx_description
1 polymer ?
#
loop_
_entity_poly.entity_id
_entity_poly.type
_entity_poly.pdbx_seq_one_letter_code
_entity_poly.pdbx_strand_id
1 'polypeptide(L)'
;MRKALLLLTMLASITSSFAQSELYPQHFDLKEVTLSGGPLKNALEVNARLLLRYDADRLLTPFIRQAGLTTGRYAGWVERHPSFRNWGLSDWSLEGHVGGHYLSALALAYVAVHDSELESELKQRLDYCIDILKDCQDAFATNAEGMKGFIGGQPINQIWTGLYANDMSAFRQYGGWVPFYCEHKVLAGLRDAWIYANNKTARELFRGLADWTVNVVSHLSDDDMQKMLGWEHGGINETLADAYRLFGDARYLTAAKRFSHQRMLDGMQGEPYNRHFLDNHHANTQVPKYIGFERIWQEDHTAAPYRTAAINFWDDVAKHRTVCIGGNSTAEHFFDTANGMRYINDVDGPESCNSNNMLKLSEILFDDTHNAEYADFYEQTMYNHILSTQDPNTGGYVYFTTLRPQGYRIYSQVNQGMWCCVGTGMENHSKYGHFIYTHEGKSRLFVNLYVGSELRNKTFGLLQQTHYPFIDPTRSNLPTAQTGVSELTITRAGTYTLSLRHPAWVGPEFAVRVNGSAIDTHVTEGKASYVDIKRKWKKGDRITVYLPMSVRVEECPGCADYIAFKFGPILLAAKTTASSPADAAATGLEYEQLQNEYGGEGRMDHAPGSRGASKSLSSAPLLIGERSAVLSRIHPTDLGQLQFTIDVASEQSKGNWKQLTLQPFYGIHHARYVCYWYQGTTEDYARSDMGRADAEAAALNARTLDFVATGEQQSEAGHQYKYSDDSSAGTFRGETYRDARNNGFVQYVLSNPEGLTDNLTIMLRMITSDRGRKGIVTIDGQKIADITVAGRIEGQDSRGFYNVELPIPSELMKHADGTPKAEITFRLTASPDTMNPGIYVVRLMKP
;
A
#
# COMPACT_ATOMS: atom_id res chain seq x y z
N MET A 1 23.02 58.39 -10.99
CA MET A 1 22.94 57.18 -11.79
C MET A 1 23.50 55.92 -11.12
N ARG A 2 24.68 55.92 -10.41
CA ARG A 2 25.19 54.72 -9.73
C ARG A 2 24.35 54.21 -8.52
N LYS A 3 23.64 55.11 -7.81
CA LYS A 3 22.77 54.73 -6.69
C LYS A 3 21.42 54.09 -7.14
N ALA A 4 20.93 54.42 -8.33
CA ALA A 4 19.73 53.81 -8.88
C ALA A 4 19.99 52.42 -9.46
N LEU A 5 21.22 52.19 -9.95
CA LEU A 5 21.61 50.85 -10.45
C LEU A 5 21.82 49.83 -9.36
N LEU A 6 22.29 50.28 -8.14
CA LEU A 6 22.40 49.39 -6.98
C LEU A 6 21.03 49.01 -6.36
N LEU A 7 20.02 49.90 -6.45
CA LEU A 7 18.66 49.56 -5.99
C LEU A 7 17.95 48.59 -6.95
N LEU A 8 18.20 48.68 -8.25
CA LEU A 8 17.62 47.72 -9.22
C LEU A 8 18.27 46.33 -9.13
N THR A 9 19.57 46.24 -8.79
CA THR A 9 20.24 44.95 -8.58
C THR A 9 19.89 44.30 -7.24
N MET A 10 19.50 45.08 -6.22
CA MET A 10 18.96 44.50 -4.96
C MET A 10 17.50 44.05 -5.05
N LEU A 11 16.68 44.60 -5.98
CA LEU A 11 15.33 44.10 -6.21
C LEU A 11 15.27 42.83 -7.10
N ALA A 12 16.34 42.58 -7.89
CA ALA A 12 16.39 41.35 -8.73
C ALA A 12 16.85 40.10 -8.00
N SER A 13 17.34 40.23 -6.75
CA SER A 13 17.81 39.09 -5.93
C SER A 13 16.81 38.60 -4.85
N ILE A 14 15.57 39.13 -4.85
CA ILE A 14 14.56 38.77 -3.84
C ILE A 14 13.48 37.80 -4.38
N THR A 15 13.53 37.37 -5.65
CA THR A 15 12.44 36.63 -6.28
C THR A 15 12.67 35.11 -6.42
N SER A 16 13.55 34.46 -5.68
CA SER A 16 13.85 33.04 -5.91
C SER A 16 13.51 32.09 -4.76
N SER A 17 12.66 32.48 -3.81
CA SER A 17 12.32 31.58 -2.67
C SER A 17 10.82 31.45 -2.36
N PHE A 18 9.90 31.74 -3.28
CA PHE A 18 8.50 31.98 -2.90
C PHE A 18 7.48 30.91 -3.33
N ALA A 19 7.78 30.03 -4.26
CA ALA A 19 6.74 29.17 -4.82
C ALA A 19 6.26 28.09 -3.85
N GLN A 20 7.16 27.40 -3.13
CA GLN A 20 6.75 26.38 -2.15
C GLN A 20 5.99 27.01 -0.99
N SER A 21 6.53 28.10 -0.40
CA SER A 21 5.89 28.79 0.72
C SER A 21 4.61 29.54 0.33
N GLU A 22 4.39 29.83 -0.96
CA GLU A 22 3.11 30.34 -1.45
C GLU A 22 2.05 29.25 -1.48
N LEU A 23 2.41 28.04 -1.95
CA LEU A 23 1.49 26.91 -2.02
C LEU A 23 1.21 26.30 -0.65
N TYR A 24 2.22 26.19 0.21
CA TYR A 24 2.15 25.61 1.55
C TYR A 24 2.62 26.61 2.61
N PRO A 25 1.83 27.63 2.95
CA PRO A 25 2.27 28.79 3.75
C PRO A 25 2.60 28.45 5.21
N GLN A 26 2.21 27.30 5.70
CA GLN A 26 2.51 26.84 7.07
C GLN A 26 3.65 25.82 7.14
N HIS A 27 4.13 25.33 5.98
CA HIS A 27 5.25 24.40 5.91
C HIS A 27 6.58 25.15 5.67
N PHE A 28 7.65 24.57 6.19
CA PHE A 28 8.99 25.00 5.84
C PHE A 28 9.38 24.50 4.46
N ASP A 29 10.22 25.25 3.76
CA ASP A 29 10.86 24.71 2.56
C ASP A 29 11.57 23.39 2.94
N LEU A 30 11.34 22.33 2.16
CA LEU A 30 11.86 21.00 2.49
C LEU A 30 13.39 21.00 2.65
N LYS A 31 14.10 21.83 1.90
CA LYS A 31 15.55 22.05 2.04
C LYS A 31 15.97 22.70 3.38
N GLU A 32 15.04 23.28 4.15
CA GLU A 32 15.31 23.88 5.46
C GLU A 32 15.26 22.84 6.59
N VAL A 33 14.81 21.59 6.28
CA VAL A 33 14.69 20.49 7.24
C VAL A 33 15.61 19.34 6.84
N THR A 34 16.65 19.10 7.64
CA THR A 34 17.63 18.04 7.38
C THR A 34 17.44 16.89 8.36
N LEU A 35 17.26 15.67 7.86
CA LEU A 35 17.19 14.45 8.70
C LEU A 35 18.58 14.11 9.25
N SER A 36 18.69 13.83 10.54
CA SER A 36 19.97 13.56 11.20
C SER A 36 20.44 12.10 11.06
N GLY A 37 19.52 11.15 10.86
CA GLY A 37 19.84 9.73 10.77
C GLY A 37 18.62 8.84 11.00
N GLY A 38 18.87 7.55 11.23
CA GLY A 38 17.82 6.57 11.48
C GLY A 38 17.15 6.04 10.22
N PRO A 39 16.08 5.21 10.37
CA PRO A 39 15.47 4.48 9.27
C PRO A 39 14.88 5.40 8.17
N LEU A 40 14.35 6.56 8.54
CA LEU A 40 13.77 7.51 7.58
C LEU A 40 14.84 8.14 6.68
N LYS A 41 15.99 8.53 7.25
CA LYS A 41 17.11 9.04 6.45
C LYS A 41 17.68 7.97 5.53
N ASN A 42 17.85 6.76 6.04
CA ASN A 42 18.33 5.63 5.21
C ASN A 42 17.37 5.37 4.04
N ALA A 43 16.06 5.41 4.28
CA ALA A 43 15.07 5.22 3.23
C ALA A 43 15.10 6.34 2.18
N LEU A 44 15.29 7.60 2.60
CA LEU A 44 15.49 8.73 1.69
C LEU A 44 16.73 8.54 0.81
N GLU A 45 17.85 8.13 1.37
CA GLU A 45 19.11 7.93 0.61
C GLU A 45 19.02 6.76 -0.36
N VAL A 46 18.41 5.64 0.05
CA VAL A 46 18.12 4.49 -0.82
C VAL A 46 17.24 4.93 -1.98
N ASN A 47 16.18 5.70 -1.69
CA ASN A 47 15.26 6.23 -2.69
C ASN A 47 15.97 7.11 -3.71
N ALA A 48 16.75 8.08 -3.26
CA ALA A 48 17.47 9.01 -4.13
C ALA A 48 18.40 8.29 -5.11
N ARG A 49 19.14 7.28 -4.63
CA ARG A 49 20.01 6.46 -5.49
C ARG A 49 19.20 5.58 -6.46
N LEU A 50 18.04 5.06 -6.03
CA LEU A 50 17.16 4.27 -6.90
C LEU A 50 16.60 5.12 -8.04
N LEU A 51 16.18 6.37 -7.76
CA LEU A 51 15.65 7.29 -8.78
C LEU A 51 16.65 7.49 -9.93
N LEU A 52 17.95 7.55 -9.65
CA LEU A 52 18.99 7.69 -10.67
C LEU A 52 19.24 6.40 -11.48
N ARG A 53 18.81 5.24 -10.98
CA ARG A 53 18.92 3.94 -11.67
C ARG A 53 17.78 3.69 -12.66
N TYR A 54 16.67 4.41 -12.57
CA TYR A 54 15.59 4.28 -13.56
C TYR A 54 16.02 4.80 -14.93
N ASP A 55 15.59 4.08 -15.96
CA ASP A 55 15.80 4.48 -17.36
C ASP A 55 14.80 5.61 -17.71
N ALA A 56 15.28 6.84 -17.62
CA ALA A 56 14.46 8.02 -17.87
C ALA A 56 14.00 8.10 -19.34
N ASP A 57 14.80 7.62 -20.27
CA ASP A 57 14.45 7.65 -21.70
C ASP A 57 13.22 6.78 -21.97
N ARG A 58 13.15 5.61 -21.36
CA ARG A 58 11.98 4.73 -21.43
C ARG A 58 10.75 5.33 -20.74
N LEU A 59 10.93 6.06 -19.62
CA LEU A 59 9.84 6.78 -18.95
C LEU A 59 9.30 7.93 -19.79
N LEU A 60 10.14 8.56 -20.62
CA LEU A 60 9.78 9.68 -21.49
C LEU A 60 9.22 9.24 -22.85
N THR A 61 9.46 8.02 -23.27
CA THR A 61 9.03 7.47 -24.56
C THR A 61 7.52 7.64 -24.83
N PRO A 62 6.60 7.41 -23.86
CA PRO A 62 5.18 7.65 -24.08
C PRO A 62 4.86 9.06 -24.57
N PHE A 63 5.46 10.06 -23.94
CA PHE A 63 5.26 11.49 -24.27
C PHE A 63 5.81 11.84 -25.65
N ILE A 64 7.04 11.39 -25.95
CA ILE A 64 7.72 11.59 -27.24
C ILE A 64 6.89 10.98 -28.38
N ARG A 65 6.39 9.74 -28.16
CA ARG A 65 5.53 9.05 -29.12
C ARG A 65 4.22 9.80 -29.39
N GLN A 66 3.52 10.23 -28.32
CA GLN A 66 2.25 10.95 -28.44
C GLN A 66 2.43 12.33 -29.10
N ALA A 67 3.52 13.00 -28.83
CA ALA A 67 3.87 14.28 -29.48
C ALA A 67 4.29 14.13 -30.95
N GLY A 68 4.48 12.89 -31.45
CA GLY A 68 4.88 12.63 -32.83
C GLY A 68 6.32 13.06 -33.16
N LEU A 69 7.19 13.12 -32.16
CA LEU A 69 8.59 13.51 -32.34
C LEU A 69 9.42 12.34 -32.91
N THR A 70 9.82 12.44 -34.18
CA THR A 70 10.51 11.36 -34.93
C THR A 70 11.81 11.78 -35.61
N THR A 71 12.19 13.07 -35.51
CA THR A 71 13.37 13.63 -36.18
C THR A 71 14.38 14.20 -35.19
N GLY A 72 15.57 14.55 -35.67
CA GLY A 72 16.65 15.10 -34.86
C GLY A 72 17.07 14.15 -33.75
N ARG A 73 17.12 14.59 -32.49
CA ARG A 73 17.48 13.75 -31.34
C ARG A 73 16.49 12.59 -31.08
N TYR A 74 15.30 12.69 -31.63
CA TYR A 74 14.22 11.70 -31.46
C TYR A 74 14.17 10.65 -32.58
N ALA A 75 15.04 10.73 -33.61
CA ALA A 75 15.08 9.74 -34.69
C ALA A 75 15.37 8.33 -34.13
N GLY A 76 14.43 7.37 -34.34
CA GLY A 76 14.51 6.00 -33.81
C GLY A 76 14.51 5.90 -32.29
N TRP A 77 13.94 6.90 -31.60
CA TRP A 77 13.90 6.90 -30.14
C TRP A 77 13.07 5.74 -29.57
N VAL A 78 11.86 5.55 -30.07
CA VAL A 78 10.91 4.54 -29.57
C VAL A 78 11.45 3.13 -29.69
N GLU A 79 12.22 2.85 -30.75
CA GLU A 79 12.86 1.56 -30.99
C GLU A 79 14.04 1.33 -30.04
N ARG A 80 14.82 2.37 -29.75
CA ARG A 80 15.96 2.28 -28.81
C ARG A 80 15.53 2.27 -27.35
N HIS A 81 14.45 2.96 -27.03
CA HIS A 81 13.95 3.15 -25.68
C HIS A 81 12.46 2.78 -25.59
N PRO A 82 12.11 1.48 -25.71
CA PRO A 82 10.70 1.07 -25.65
C PRO A 82 10.11 1.42 -24.29
N SER A 83 8.88 1.97 -24.30
CA SER A 83 8.18 2.32 -23.08
C SER A 83 8.00 1.11 -22.14
N PHE A 84 7.92 1.34 -20.86
CA PHE A 84 7.57 0.29 -19.90
C PHE A 84 6.14 -0.16 -20.12
N ARG A 85 5.90 -1.47 -20.02
CA ARG A 85 4.54 -2.00 -20.05
C ARG A 85 3.90 -1.76 -18.67
N ASN A 86 2.79 -1.07 -18.70
CA ASN A 86 1.93 -0.85 -17.54
C ASN A 86 0.66 -1.70 -17.68
N TRP A 87 -0.32 -1.48 -16.83
CA TRP A 87 -1.59 -2.19 -16.80
C TRP A 87 -2.18 -2.37 -18.21
N GLY A 88 -2.39 -3.63 -18.57
CA GLY A 88 -3.05 -4.01 -19.81
C GLY A 88 -2.15 -4.14 -21.04
N LEU A 89 -2.64 -4.86 -22.05
CA LEU A 89 -1.99 -5.08 -23.35
C LEU A 89 -2.53 -4.16 -24.45
N SER A 90 -3.54 -3.36 -24.13
CA SER A 90 -4.19 -2.48 -25.09
C SER A 90 -3.52 -1.13 -25.12
N ASP A 91 -3.86 -0.37 -26.12
CA ASP A 91 -3.53 1.05 -26.29
C ASP A 91 -4.09 1.97 -25.17
N TRP A 92 -4.65 1.37 -24.10
CA TRP A 92 -5.32 2.00 -22.93
C TRP A 92 -4.49 1.98 -21.66
N SER A 93 -3.20 1.83 -21.76
CA SER A 93 -2.31 1.69 -20.60
C SER A 93 -2.31 2.96 -19.74
N LEU A 94 -1.77 2.83 -18.51
CA LEU A 94 -1.46 3.96 -17.62
C LEU A 94 -0.21 4.76 -18.07
N GLU A 95 0.16 4.71 -19.35
CA GLU A 95 1.37 5.35 -19.82
C GLU A 95 1.38 6.86 -19.53
N GLY A 96 2.51 7.34 -19.04
CA GLY A 96 2.70 8.73 -18.62
C GLY A 96 2.58 9.01 -17.13
N HIS A 97 1.76 8.23 -16.36
CA HIS A 97 1.57 8.50 -14.93
C HIS A 97 2.87 8.40 -14.12
N VAL A 98 3.69 7.33 -14.33
CA VAL A 98 4.97 7.18 -13.63
C VAL A 98 5.96 8.28 -14.03
N GLY A 99 5.92 8.76 -15.27
CA GLY A 99 6.71 9.92 -15.68
C GLY A 99 6.39 11.17 -14.85
N GLY A 100 5.10 11.44 -14.60
CA GLY A 100 4.66 12.52 -13.71
C GLY A 100 5.17 12.34 -12.27
N HIS A 101 4.97 11.17 -11.68
CA HIS A 101 5.50 10.83 -10.36
C HIS A 101 7.03 10.97 -10.28
N TYR A 102 7.74 10.58 -11.33
CA TYR A 102 9.19 10.66 -11.38
C TYR A 102 9.69 12.10 -11.32
N LEU A 103 9.01 13.05 -11.96
CA LEU A 103 9.32 14.48 -11.83
C LEU A 103 9.16 14.98 -10.39
N SER A 104 8.02 14.64 -9.74
CA SER A 104 7.79 14.96 -8.33
C SER A 104 8.88 14.37 -7.45
N ALA A 105 9.20 13.09 -7.64
CA ALA A 105 10.18 12.37 -6.84
C ALA A 105 11.59 12.95 -6.98
N LEU A 106 12.03 13.27 -8.21
CA LEU A 106 13.33 13.92 -8.45
C LEU A 106 13.40 15.30 -7.79
N ALA A 107 12.33 16.11 -7.89
CA ALA A 107 12.28 17.43 -7.29
C ALA A 107 12.33 17.38 -5.76
N LEU A 108 11.58 16.47 -5.15
CA LEU A 108 11.56 16.25 -3.70
C LEU A 108 12.90 15.71 -3.20
N ALA A 109 13.45 14.68 -3.86
CA ALA A 109 14.73 14.09 -3.46
C ALA A 109 15.88 15.10 -3.57
N TYR A 110 15.91 15.89 -4.64
CA TYR A 110 16.90 16.96 -4.86
C TYR A 110 17.02 17.92 -3.66
N VAL A 111 15.89 18.31 -3.07
CA VAL A 111 15.91 19.27 -1.95
C VAL A 111 16.02 18.61 -0.57
N ALA A 112 15.77 17.30 -0.48
CA ALA A 112 15.72 16.58 0.79
C ALA A 112 17.04 15.86 1.15
N VAL A 113 17.90 15.49 0.18
CA VAL A 113 19.05 14.61 0.45
C VAL A 113 20.22 15.28 1.17
N HIS A 114 20.46 16.57 0.97
CA HIS A 114 21.58 17.32 1.52
C HIS A 114 22.97 16.69 1.28
N ASP A 115 23.12 16.06 0.10
CA ASP A 115 24.37 15.49 -0.42
C ASP A 115 24.65 16.15 -1.78
N SER A 116 25.74 16.91 -1.90
CA SER A 116 26.01 17.75 -3.06
C SER A 116 26.16 16.98 -4.38
N GLU A 117 26.65 15.74 -4.34
CA GLU A 117 26.80 14.88 -5.52
C GLU A 117 25.43 14.39 -5.97
N LEU A 118 24.65 13.77 -5.07
CA LEU A 118 23.28 13.31 -5.34
C LEU A 118 22.37 14.48 -5.75
N GLU A 119 22.45 15.65 -5.08
CA GLU A 119 21.70 16.84 -5.48
C GLU A 119 21.98 17.22 -6.93
N SER A 120 23.27 17.24 -7.33
CA SER A 120 23.66 17.59 -8.70
C SER A 120 23.12 16.61 -9.73
N GLU A 121 23.22 15.30 -9.47
CA GLU A 121 22.75 14.27 -10.38
C GLU A 121 21.23 14.26 -10.50
N LEU A 122 20.50 14.38 -9.39
CA LEU A 122 19.04 14.46 -9.36
C LEU A 122 18.54 15.70 -10.12
N LYS A 123 19.22 16.86 -9.91
CA LYS A 123 18.85 18.09 -10.63
C LYS A 123 19.10 17.98 -12.13
N GLN A 124 20.22 17.43 -12.56
CA GLN A 124 20.52 17.20 -13.97
C GLN A 124 19.50 16.26 -14.61
N ARG A 125 19.13 15.18 -13.91
CA ARG A 125 18.11 14.23 -14.39
C ARG A 125 16.74 14.90 -14.51
N LEU A 126 16.33 15.72 -13.53
CA LEU A 126 15.08 16.46 -13.57
C LEU A 126 15.05 17.45 -14.74
N ASP A 127 16.12 18.25 -14.90
CA ASP A 127 16.23 19.24 -15.98
C ASP A 127 16.19 18.56 -17.36
N TYR A 128 16.85 17.43 -17.51
CA TYR A 128 16.80 16.61 -18.72
C TYR A 128 15.37 16.16 -19.07
N CYS A 129 14.60 15.67 -18.08
CA CYS A 129 13.22 15.25 -18.30
C CYS A 129 12.33 16.45 -18.69
N ILE A 130 12.48 17.59 -18.02
CA ILE A 130 11.71 18.80 -18.32
C ILE A 130 12.01 19.34 -19.72
N ASP A 131 13.27 19.27 -20.16
CA ASP A 131 13.68 19.74 -21.50
C ASP A 131 13.03 18.90 -22.62
N ILE A 132 12.92 17.57 -22.42
CA ILE A 132 12.21 16.70 -23.36
C ILE A 132 10.69 16.96 -23.35
N LEU A 133 10.09 17.14 -22.16
CA LEU A 133 8.66 17.44 -22.08
C LEU A 133 8.31 18.81 -22.69
N LYS A 134 9.25 19.76 -22.66
CA LYS A 134 9.09 21.03 -23.38
C LYS A 134 8.97 20.82 -24.89
N ASP A 135 9.86 20.01 -25.49
CA ASP A 135 9.76 19.70 -26.91
C ASP A 135 8.43 19.00 -27.24
N CYS A 136 7.94 18.11 -26.33
CA CYS A 136 6.64 17.47 -26.50
C CYS A 136 5.48 18.49 -26.50
N GLN A 137 5.45 19.44 -25.53
CA GLN A 137 4.41 20.46 -25.47
C GLN A 137 4.46 21.38 -26.69
N ASP A 138 5.65 21.79 -27.14
CA ASP A 138 5.84 22.64 -28.32
C ASP A 138 5.35 21.92 -29.60
N ALA A 139 5.54 20.62 -29.73
CA ALA A 139 5.04 19.83 -30.85
C ALA A 139 3.51 19.76 -30.86
N PHE A 140 2.86 19.55 -29.73
CA PHE A 140 1.40 19.54 -29.63
C PHE A 140 0.78 20.90 -29.97
N ALA A 141 1.46 22.00 -29.69
CA ALA A 141 0.98 23.34 -30.00
C ALA A 141 0.74 23.56 -31.53
N THR A 142 1.38 22.76 -32.35
CA THR A 142 1.31 22.84 -33.82
C THR A 142 0.57 21.72 -34.52
N ASN A 143 0.29 20.62 -33.83
CA ASN A 143 -0.12 19.36 -34.44
C ASN A 143 -1.64 19.12 -34.47
N ALA A 144 -2.42 19.68 -33.55
CA ALA A 144 -3.87 19.48 -33.51
C ALA A 144 -4.60 20.64 -32.82
N GLU A 145 -5.78 20.97 -33.35
CA GLU A 145 -6.68 21.94 -32.72
C GLU A 145 -7.11 21.43 -31.34
N GLY A 146 -7.12 22.30 -30.33
CA GLY A 146 -7.46 21.97 -28.96
C GLY A 146 -6.34 21.29 -28.13
N MET A 147 -5.17 21.01 -28.72
CA MET A 147 -4.05 20.34 -28.04
C MET A 147 -2.95 21.30 -27.56
N LYS A 148 -3.11 22.60 -27.78
CA LYS A 148 -2.11 23.60 -27.33
C LYS A 148 -1.95 23.54 -25.80
N GLY A 149 -0.74 23.35 -25.35
CA GLY A 149 -0.40 23.23 -23.94
C GLY A 149 -0.44 21.80 -23.38
N PHE A 150 -0.93 20.83 -24.15
CA PHE A 150 -1.00 19.42 -23.74
C PHE A 150 0.38 18.80 -23.60
N ILE A 151 0.51 17.91 -22.60
CA ILE A 151 1.59 16.95 -22.44
C ILE A 151 0.96 15.68 -21.88
N GLY A 152 0.97 14.58 -22.62
CA GLY A 152 0.43 13.31 -22.13
C GLY A 152 1.10 12.12 -22.76
N GLY A 153 1.06 10.97 -22.09
CA GLY A 153 1.69 9.74 -22.54
C GLY A 153 0.73 8.66 -23.04
N GLN A 154 -0.58 8.77 -22.73
CA GLN A 154 -1.56 7.77 -23.15
C GLN A 154 -1.89 7.88 -24.63
N PRO A 155 -2.01 6.77 -25.38
CA PRO A 155 -2.28 6.76 -26.82
C PRO A 155 -3.76 7.00 -27.17
N ILE A 156 -4.36 8.03 -26.61
CA ILE A 156 -5.80 8.33 -26.65
C ILE A 156 -6.11 9.79 -27.03
N ASN A 157 -5.28 10.40 -27.88
CA ASN A 157 -5.47 11.81 -28.29
C ASN A 157 -6.86 12.11 -28.83
N GLN A 158 -7.55 11.12 -29.45
CA GLN A 158 -8.93 11.24 -29.92
C GLN A 158 -9.94 11.48 -28.78
N ILE A 159 -9.67 11.06 -27.57
CA ILE A 159 -10.51 11.43 -26.41
C ILE A 159 -10.45 12.93 -26.18
N TRP A 160 -9.25 13.49 -26.20
CA TRP A 160 -9.03 14.90 -25.93
C TRP A 160 -9.65 15.81 -27.01
N THR A 161 -9.44 15.48 -28.26
CA THR A 161 -10.05 16.23 -29.38
C THR A 161 -11.56 16.09 -29.40
N GLY A 162 -12.10 14.92 -29.00
CA GLY A 162 -13.53 14.72 -28.80
C GLY A 162 -14.11 15.60 -27.71
N LEU A 163 -13.52 15.61 -26.51
CA LEU A 163 -13.95 16.46 -25.40
C LEU A 163 -13.92 17.96 -25.78
N TYR A 164 -12.85 18.39 -26.45
CA TYR A 164 -12.75 19.77 -26.95
C TYR A 164 -13.87 20.11 -27.94
N ALA A 165 -14.25 19.16 -28.79
CA ALA A 165 -15.37 19.31 -29.74
C ALA A 165 -16.76 19.11 -29.12
N ASN A 166 -16.89 18.96 -27.79
CA ASN A 166 -18.11 18.61 -27.06
C ASN A 166 -18.70 17.25 -27.47
N ASP A 167 -17.84 16.28 -27.81
CA ASP A 167 -18.20 14.93 -28.16
C ASP A 167 -17.67 13.92 -27.14
N MET A 168 -18.59 13.36 -26.35
CA MET A 168 -18.29 12.34 -25.36
C MET A 168 -18.19 10.92 -25.94
N SER A 169 -18.42 10.73 -27.25
CA SER A 169 -18.47 9.40 -27.87
C SER A 169 -17.12 8.69 -27.79
N ALA A 170 -16.04 9.41 -28.10
CA ALA A 170 -14.68 8.87 -27.98
C ALA A 170 -14.34 8.46 -26.54
N PHE A 171 -14.68 9.30 -25.57
CA PHE A 171 -14.46 9.00 -24.14
C PHE A 171 -15.19 7.72 -23.71
N ARG A 172 -16.45 7.54 -24.16
CA ARG A 172 -17.25 6.33 -23.91
C ARG A 172 -16.74 5.11 -24.67
N GLN A 173 -16.39 5.27 -25.94
CA GLN A 173 -15.91 4.18 -26.81
C GLN A 173 -14.59 3.62 -26.32
N TYR A 174 -13.69 4.47 -25.91
CA TYR A 174 -12.35 4.09 -25.52
C TYR A 174 -12.19 3.86 -24.01
N GLY A 175 -13.32 3.79 -23.31
CA GLY A 175 -13.40 3.29 -21.96
C GLY A 175 -12.86 4.23 -20.90
N GLY A 176 -12.42 5.44 -21.28
CA GLY A 176 -12.07 6.49 -20.33
C GLY A 176 -11.44 5.99 -19.02
N TRP A 177 -10.67 4.90 -19.08
CA TRP A 177 -10.28 4.20 -17.85
C TRP A 177 -9.65 5.16 -16.86
N VAL A 178 -8.55 5.81 -17.21
CA VAL A 178 -7.89 6.72 -16.27
C VAL A 178 -7.19 7.92 -16.96
N PRO A 179 -7.75 8.53 -18.03
CA PRO A 179 -7.01 9.55 -18.76
C PRO A 179 -6.64 10.75 -17.90
N PHE A 180 -7.57 11.33 -17.16
CA PHE A 180 -7.28 12.45 -16.26
C PHE A 180 -6.44 12.08 -15.04
N TYR A 181 -6.43 10.82 -14.61
CA TYR A 181 -5.49 10.34 -13.59
C TYR A 181 -4.03 10.50 -14.07
N CYS A 182 -3.72 10.07 -15.30
CA CYS A 182 -2.38 10.23 -15.86
C CYS A 182 -1.99 11.70 -15.99
N GLU A 183 -2.89 12.54 -16.49
CA GLU A 183 -2.65 13.98 -16.61
C GLU A 183 -2.47 14.67 -15.25
N HIS A 184 -3.20 14.23 -14.22
CA HIS A 184 -2.99 14.70 -12.85
C HIS A 184 -1.54 14.51 -12.40
N LYS A 185 -0.95 13.32 -12.67
CA LYS A 185 0.43 13.04 -12.27
C LYS A 185 1.44 13.92 -13.01
N VAL A 186 1.19 14.23 -14.27
CA VAL A 186 2.05 15.14 -15.05
C VAL A 186 1.92 16.57 -14.52
N LEU A 187 0.69 17.06 -14.26
CA LEU A 187 0.45 18.37 -13.63
C LEU A 187 1.18 18.47 -12.28
N ALA A 188 1.01 17.49 -11.40
CA ALA A 188 1.68 17.47 -10.10
C ALA A 188 3.20 17.46 -10.25
N GLY A 189 3.76 16.65 -11.15
CA GLY A 189 5.19 16.56 -11.41
C GLY A 189 5.80 17.87 -11.90
N LEU A 190 5.13 18.56 -12.82
CA LEU A 190 5.55 19.88 -13.33
C LEU A 190 5.47 20.96 -12.24
N ARG A 191 4.38 20.97 -11.45
CA ARG A 191 4.23 21.85 -10.29
C ARG A 191 5.39 21.66 -9.32
N ASP A 192 5.67 20.41 -8.94
CA ASP A 192 6.69 20.07 -7.95
C ASP A 192 8.11 20.37 -8.47
N ALA A 193 8.40 20.14 -9.74
CA ALA A 193 9.65 20.54 -10.37
C ALA A 193 9.86 22.07 -10.31
N TRP A 194 8.78 22.86 -10.39
CA TRP A 194 8.85 24.29 -10.22
C TRP A 194 9.00 24.69 -8.75
N ILE A 195 8.11 24.25 -7.87
CA ILE A 195 8.05 24.78 -6.50
C ILE A 195 9.23 24.32 -5.63
N TYR A 196 9.71 23.07 -5.79
CA TYR A 196 10.83 22.54 -5.03
C TYR A 196 12.18 22.81 -5.72
N ALA A 197 12.30 22.53 -7.01
CA ALA A 197 13.57 22.63 -7.72
C ALA A 197 13.76 23.98 -8.47
N ASN A 198 12.82 24.91 -8.34
CA ASN A 198 12.84 26.24 -8.98
C ASN A 198 13.07 26.17 -10.50
N ASN A 199 12.56 25.12 -11.17
CA ASN A 199 12.67 24.95 -12.61
C ASN A 199 11.64 25.86 -13.31
N LYS A 200 12.13 26.91 -13.97
CA LYS A 200 11.27 27.91 -14.64
C LYS A 200 10.57 27.34 -15.89
N THR A 201 11.19 26.42 -16.58
CA THR A 201 10.57 25.75 -17.73
C THR A 201 9.38 24.92 -17.25
N ALA A 202 9.54 24.17 -16.16
CA ALA A 202 8.44 23.41 -15.56
C ALA A 202 7.25 24.29 -15.16
N ARG A 203 7.51 25.52 -14.68
CA ARG A 203 6.45 26.50 -14.39
C ARG A 203 5.61 26.83 -15.63
N GLU A 204 6.28 27.09 -16.75
CA GLU A 204 5.58 27.41 -18.00
C GLU A 204 4.84 26.20 -18.55
N LEU A 205 5.43 25.00 -18.47
CA LEU A 205 4.78 23.75 -18.87
C LEU A 205 3.56 23.44 -17.99
N PHE A 206 3.67 23.63 -16.68
CA PHE A 206 2.55 23.47 -15.75
C PHE A 206 1.40 24.41 -16.09
N ARG A 207 1.71 25.68 -16.33
CA ARG A 207 0.70 26.66 -16.76
C ARG A 207 0.04 26.25 -18.07
N GLY A 208 0.85 25.85 -19.07
CA GLY A 208 0.35 25.39 -20.36
C GLY A 208 -0.60 24.21 -20.25
N LEU A 209 -0.24 23.21 -19.44
CA LEU A 209 -1.07 22.02 -19.21
C LEU A 209 -2.33 22.35 -18.39
N ALA A 210 -2.24 23.25 -17.41
CA ALA A 210 -3.41 23.72 -16.65
C ALA A 210 -4.39 24.51 -17.56
N ASP A 211 -3.88 25.40 -18.42
CA ASP A 211 -4.69 26.10 -19.42
C ASP A 211 -5.37 25.13 -20.39
N TRP A 212 -4.65 24.12 -20.86
CA TRP A 212 -5.21 23.04 -21.69
C TRP A 212 -6.31 22.26 -20.95
N THR A 213 -6.08 21.89 -19.68
CA THR A 213 -7.05 21.15 -18.86
C THR A 213 -8.36 21.91 -18.69
N VAL A 214 -8.29 23.23 -18.50
CA VAL A 214 -9.47 24.10 -18.48
C VAL A 214 -10.17 24.10 -19.83
N ASN A 215 -9.39 24.25 -20.91
CA ASN A 215 -9.91 24.42 -22.27
C ASN A 215 -10.57 23.14 -22.81
N VAL A 216 -9.98 21.98 -22.59
CA VAL A 216 -10.46 20.69 -23.12
C VAL A 216 -11.86 20.31 -22.62
N VAL A 217 -12.26 20.80 -21.46
CA VAL A 217 -13.59 20.56 -20.85
C VAL A 217 -14.50 21.80 -20.87
N SER A 218 -14.06 22.89 -21.49
CA SER A 218 -14.77 24.17 -21.45
C SER A 218 -16.16 24.13 -22.10
N HIS A 219 -16.34 23.29 -23.08
CA HIS A 219 -17.58 23.12 -23.82
C HIS A 219 -18.51 22.07 -23.25
N LEU A 220 -18.05 21.24 -22.30
CA LEU A 220 -18.89 20.23 -21.69
C LEU A 220 -19.94 20.85 -20.77
N SER A 221 -21.16 20.31 -20.79
CA SER A 221 -22.16 20.61 -19.77
C SER A 221 -21.72 20.09 -18.40
N ASP A 222 -22.29 20.63 -17.32
CA ASP A 222 -22.00 20.12 -15.96
C ASP A 222 -22.46 18.67 -15.80
N ASP A 223 -23.55 18.24 -16.44
CA ASP A 223 -23.99 16.85 -16.47
C ASP A 223 -22.96 15.92 -17.15
N ASP A 224 -22.37 16.35 -18.27
CA ASP A 224 -21.35 15.56 -18.96
C ASP A 224 -20.04 15.55 -18.19
N MET A 225 -19.70 16.64 -17.50
CA MET A 225 -18.60 16.65 -16.53
C MET A 225 -18.82 15.60 -15.43
N GLN A 226 -19.99 15.55 -14.81
CA GLN A 226 -20.28 14.55 -13.75
C GLN A 226 -20.29 13.12 -14.28
N LYS A 227 -20.75 12.87 -15.51
CA LYS A 227 -20.63 11.54 -16.14
C LYS A 227 -19.16 11.16 -16.37
N MET A 228 -18.32 12.10 -16.82
CA MET A 228 -16.88 11.90 -17.01
C MET A 228 -16.19 11.62 -15.67
N LEU A 229 -16.53 12.33 -14.60
CA LEU A 229 -15.98 12.15 -13.26
C LEU A 229 -16.41 10.84 -12.58
N GLY A 230 -17.33 10.09 -13.15
CA GLY A 230 -17.62 8.70 -12.76
C GLY A 230 -16.43 7.76 -13.00
N TRP A 231 -15.51 8.13 -13.88
CA TRP A 231 -14.24 7.44 -14.12
C TRP A 231 -13.13 8.02 -13.24
N GLU A 232 -12.05 7.26 -13.03
CA GLU A 232 -10.94 7.72 -12.21
C GLU A 232 -10.23 8.91 -12.84
N HIS A 233 -10.13 10.02 -12.09
CA HIS A 233 -9.57 11.30 -12.56
C HIS A 233 -8.49 11.88 -11.64
N GLY A 234 -8.03 11.11 -10.65
CA GLY A 234 -6.99 11.56 -9.72
C GLY A 234 -7.40 12.83 -8.96
N GLY A 235 -6.44 13.71 -8.76
CA GLY A 235 -6.60 15.00 -8.06
C GLY A 235 -6.53 16.21 -9.01
N ILE A 236 -7.18 16.18 -10.17
CA ILE A 236 -7.22 17.33 -11.08
C ILE A 236 -7.78 18.59 -10.39
N ASN A 237 -8.81 18.40 -9.53
CA ASN A 237 -9.37 19.49 -8.74
C ASN A 237 -8.33 20.10 -7.78
N GLU A 238 -7.43 19.30 -7.18
CA GLU A 238 -6.32 19.80 -6.38
C GLU A 238 -5.35 20.65 -7.22
N THR A 239 -4.82 20.09 -8.30
CA THR A 239 -3.79 20.77 -9.10
C THR A 239 -4.30 22.04 -9.78
N LEU A 240 -5.59 22.12 -10.09
CA LEU A 240 -6.22 23.35 -10.59
C LEU A 240 -6.45 24.40 -9.47
N ALA A 241 -6.79 23.99 -8.25
CA ALA A 241 -6.83 24.89 -7.10
C ALA A 241 -5.42 25.46 -6.81
N ASP A 242 -4.39 24.61 -6.90
CA ASP A 242 -2.99 25.03 -6.78
C ASP A 242 -2.58 26.02 -7.90
N ALA A 243 -3.02 25.76 -9.14
CA ALA A 243 -2.77 26.68 -10.24
C ALA A 243 -3.44 28.05 -9.99
N TYR A 244 -4.65 28.06 -9.41
CA TYR A 244 -5.30 29.31 -8.99
C TYR A 244 -4.46 30.06 -7.96
N ARG A 245 -4.01 29.40 -6.89
CA ARG A 245 -3.15 30.00 -5.86
C ARG A 245 -1.87 30.58 -6.44
N LEU A 246 -1.21 29.86 -7.35
CA LEU A 246 0.10 30.19 -7.88
C LEU A 246 0.07 31.25 -9.03
N PHE A 247 -1.04 31.31 -9.79
CA PHE A 247 -1.15 32.19 -10.94
C PHE A 247 -2.23 33.28 -10.80
N GLY A 248 -3.15 33.19 -9.87
CA GLY A 248 -4.23 34.14 -9.63
C GLY A 248 -5.33 34.16 -10.70
N ASP A 249 -5.40 33.17 -11.58
CA ASP A 249 -6.40 33.10 -12.64
C ASP A 249 -7.65 32.33 -12.17
N ALA A 250 -8.77 33.06 -12.05
CA ALA A 250 -10.03 32.54 -11.56
C ALA A 250 -10.61 31.37 -12.39
N ARG A 251 -10.18 31.20 -13.66
CA ARG A 251 -10.59 30.08 -14.51
C ARG A 251 -10.18 28.74 -13.88
N TYR A 252 -9.01 28.68 -13.23
CA TYR A 252 -8.50 27.47 -12.59
C TYR A 252 -9.37 27.04 -11.40
N LEU A 253 -9.76 27.97 -10.51
CA LEU A 253 -10.64 27.63 -9.39
C LEU A 253 -12.04 27.22 -9.87
N THR A 254 -12.57 27.87 -10.89
CA THR A 254 -13.83 27.48 -11.51
C THR A 254 -13.75 26.07 -12.09
N ALA A 255 -12.67 25.75 -12.79
CA ALA A 255 -12.45 24.41 -13.32
C ALA A 255 -12.23 23.37 -12.20
N ALA A 256 -11.49 23.71 -11.13
CA ALA A 256 -11.34 22.85 -9.95
C ALA A 256 -12.69 22.43 -9.36
N LYS A 257 -13.61 23.38 -9.22
CA LYS A 257 -15.00 23.11 -8.77
C LYS A 257 -15.76 22.24 -9.76
N ARG A 258 -15.60 22.43 -11.08
CA ARG A 258 -16.21 21.55 -12.10
C ARG A 258 -15.64 20.14 -12.10
N PHE A 259 -14.34 19.97 -11.79
CA PHE A 259 -13.70 18.67 -11.59
C PHE A 259 -14.01 18.03 -10.23
N SER A 260 -14.89 18.60 -9.45
CA SER A 260 -15.34 18.02 -8.18
C SER A 260 -16.48 17.03 -8.43
N HIS A 261 -16.26 15.75 -8.11
CA HIS A 261 -17.26 14.69 -8.26
C HIS A 261 -18.38 14.88 -7.27
N GLN A 262 -19.53 15.43 -7.70
CA GLN A 262 -20.61 15.89 -6.85
C GLN A 262 -21.17 14.79 -5.96
N ARG A 263 -21.33 13.57 -6.50
CA ARG A 263 -21.79 12.42 -5.68
C ARG A 263 -20.90 12.17 -4.45
N MET A 264 -19.59 12.30 -4.61
CA MET A 264 -18.63 12.09 -3.50
C MET A 264 -18.63 13.27 -2.53
N LEU A 265 -18.79 14.49 -3.04
CA LEU A 265 -18.93 15.70 -2.24
C LEU A 265 -20.21 15.62 -1.37
N ASP A 266 -21.36 15.36 -1.99
CA ASP A 266 -22.65 15.32 -1.31
C ASP A 266 -22.76 14.17 -0.31
N GLY A 267 -22.18 13.02 -0.63
CA GLY A 267 -22.24 11.82 0.20
C GLY A 267 -21.56 11.95 1.57
N MET A 268 -20.63 12.90 1.71
CA MET A 268 -19.85 13.10 2.94
C MET A 268 -20.14 14.44 3.65
N GLN A 269 -21.17 15.20 3.24
CA GLN A 269 -21.53 16.46 3.89
C GLN A 269 -22.44 16.31 5.12
N GLY A 270 -23.03 15.13 5.34
CA GLY A 270 -24.03 14.94 6.41
C GLY A 270 -23.44 15.06 7.83
N GLU A 271 -24.21 15.51 8.79
CA GLU A 271 -23.90 15.45 10.22
C GLU A 271 -25.09 14.81 10.99
N PRO A 272 -24.99 13.53 11.39
CA PRO A 272 -23.87 12.61 11.12
C PRO A 272 -23.81 12.17 9.64
N TYR A 273 -22.61 11.93 9.12
CA TYR A 273 -22.44 11.36 7.78
C TYR A 273 -22.80 9.87 7.74
N ASN A 274 -23.14 9.37 6.54
CA ASN A 274 -23.43 7.95 6.35
C ASN A 274 -22.14 7.13 6.29
N ARG A 275 -21.82 6.37 7.33
CA ARG A 275 -20.62 5.51 7.43
C ARG A 275 -20.57 4.38 6.40
N HIS A 276 -21.67 4.00 5.79
CA HIS A 276 -21.74 3.01 4.71
C HIS A 276 -21.60 3.62 3.31
N PHE A 277 -21.48 4.95 3.21
CA PHE A 277 -21.39 5.62 1.92
C PHE A 277 -20.17 5.17 1.11
N LEU A 278 -19.04 4.95 1.78
CA LEU A 278 -17.79 4.55 1.13
C LEU A 278 -17.71 3.05 0.82
N ASP A 279 -18.64 2.23 1.32
CA ASP A 279 -18.61 0.78 1.11
C ASP A 279 -18.62 0.42 -0.38
N ASN A 280 -17.74 -0.51 -0.76
CA ASN A 280 -17.52 -0.99 -2.13
C ASN A 280 -16.96 0.05 -3.12
N HIS A 281 -16.58 1.26 -2.67
CA HIS A 281 -15.83 2.18 -3.52
C HIS A 281 -14.35 1.81 -3.57
N HIS A 282 -13.73 1.98 -4.72
CA HIS A 282 -12.28 1.89 -4.86
C HIS A 282 -11.64 2.99 -4.02
N ALA A 283 -10.83 2.62 -3.03
CA ALA A 283 -10.40 3.52 -1.97
C ALA A 283 -9.47 4.63 -2.49
N ASN A 284 -8.39 4.25 -3.17
CA ASN A 284 -7.41 5.22 -3.67
C ASN A 284 -7.99 6.19 -4.72
N THR A 285 -9.01 5.78 -5.47
CA THR A 285 -9.75 6.67 -6.39
C THR A 285 -10.45 7.81 -5.65
N GLN A 286 -10.81 7.62 -4.38
CA GLN A 286 -11.56 8.64 -3.64
C GLN A 286 -10.66 9.66 -2.94
N VAL A 287 -9.57 9.24 -2.28
CA VAL A 287 -8.76 10.14 -1.43
C VAL A 287 -8.29 11.42 -2.18
N PRO A 288 -7.79 11.37 -3.43
CA PRO A 288 -7.37 12.57 -4.15
C PRO A 288 -8.50 13.60 -4.35
N LYS A 289 -9.75 13.15 -4.47
CA LYS A 289 -10.91 14.04 -4.60
C LYS A 289 -11.07 14.92 -3.36
N TYR A 290 -10.93 14.32 -2.17
CA TYR A 290 -11.07 15.02 -0.90
C TYR A 290 -9.87 15.91 -0.57
N ILE A 291 -8.66 15.57 -1.04
CA ILE A 291 -7.53 16.49 -1.05
C ILE A 291 -7.89 17.75 -1.85
N GLY A 292 -8.41 17.57 -3.06
CA GLY A 292 -8.87 18.68 -3.89
C GLY A 292 -10.03 19.47 -3.28
N PHE A 293 -10.92 18.82 -2.53
CA PHE A 293 -12.01 19.52 -1.83
C PHE A 293 -11.45 20.47 -0.78
N GLU A 294 -10.53 20.01 0.08
CA GLU A 294 -9.90 20.91 1.06
C GLU A 294 -9.13 22.04 0.40
N ARG A 295 -8.37 21.74 -0.69
CA ARG A 295 -7.67 22.79 -1.47
C ARG A 295 -8.61 23.82 -2.04
N ILE A 296 -9.79 23.44 -2.57
CA ILE A 296 -10.81 24.38 -3.06
C ILE A 296 -11.33 25.26 -1.90
N TRP A 297 -11.58 24.67 -0.72
CA TRP A 297 -12.01 25.45 0.43
C TRP A 297 -10.93 26.44 0.91
N GLN A 298 -9.65 26.07 0.86
CA GLN A 298 -8.54 26.96 1.19
C GLN A 298 -8.46 28.19 0.28
N GLU A 299 -8.95 28.06 -0.97
CA GLU A 299 -9.02 29.17 -1.93
C GLU A 299 -10.36 29.91 -1.91
N ASP A 300 -11.42 29.30 -1.42
CA ASP A 300 -12.76 29.88 -1.29
C ASP A 300 -13.44 29.46 0.00
N HIS A 301 -13.19 30.20 1.08
CA HIS A 301 -13.75 29.94 2.39
C HIS A 301 -15.29 30.02 2.44
N THR A 302 -15.97 30.47 1.37
CA THR A 302 -17.43 30.41 1.27
C THR A 302 -17.94 29.02 0.89
N ALA A 303 -17.06 28.13 0.41
CA ALA A 303 -17.36 26.78 -0.04
C ALA A 303 -17.31 25.76 1.13
N ALA A 304 -17.99 26.05 2.24
CA ALA A 304 -18.00 25.20 3.46
C ALA A 304 -18.30 23.71 3.20
N PRO A 305 -19.20 23.30 2.28
CA PRO A 305 -19.45 21.87 2.00
C PRO A 305 -18.22 21.07 1.62
N TYR A 306 -17.25 21.68 0.93
CA TYR A 306 -16.01 21.02 0.52
C TYR A 306 -15.15 20.60 1.72
N ARG A 307 -14.97 21.51 2.69
CA ARG A 307 -14.25 21.23 3.94
C ARG A 307 -14.96 20.18 4.78
N THR A 308 -16.29 20.32 4.95
CA THR A 308 -17.07 19.35 5.74
C THR A 308 -16.90 17.94 5.16
N ALA A 309 -16.99 17.80 3.84
CA ALA A 309 -16.81 16.52 3.19
C ALA A 309 -15.38 15.96 3.36
N ALA A 310 -14.34 16.81 3.29
CA ALA A 310 -12.95 16.39 3.48
C ALA A 310 -12.68 15.91 4.91
N ILE A 311 -13.18 16.62 5.92
CA ILE A 311 -13.06 16.23 7.33
C ILE A 311 -13.81 14.93 7.59
N ASN A 312 -15.06 14.82 7.16
CA ASN A 312 -15.88 13.62 7.39
C ASN A 312 -15.29 12.38 6.70
N PHE A 313 -14.75 12.56 5.49
CA PHE A 313 -14.04 11.48 4.79
C PHE A 313 -12.81 11.01 5.57
N TRP A 314 -11.99 11.96 6.03
CA TRP A 314 -10.81 11.62 6.82
C TRP A 314 -11.21 10.91 8.11
N ASP A 315 -12.22 11.39 8.82
CA ASP A 315 -12.74 10.79 10.04
C ASP A 315 -13.24 9.35 9.82
N ASP A 316 -14.00 9.10 8.74
CA ASP A 316 -14.47 7.75 8.42
C ASP A 316 -13.31 6.79 8.13
N VAL A 317 -12.35 7.22 7.30
CA VAL A 317 -11.21 6.39 6.92
C VAL A 317 -10.25 6.19 8.10
N ALA A 318 -9.82 7.26 8.76
CA ALA A 318 -8.80 7.19 9.80
C ALA A 318 -9.31 6.50 11.09
N LYS A 319 -10.55 6.74 11.48
CA LYS A 319 -11.10 6.27 12.77
C LYS A 319 -11.84 4.92 12.66
N HIS A 320 -12.31 4.54 11.46
CA HIS A 320 -13.19 3.38 11.32
C HIS A 320 -12.71 2.32 10.32
N ARG A 321 -11.79 2.67 9.42
CA ARG A 321 -11.32 1.75 8.37
C ARG A 321 -9.82 1.50 8.41
N THR A 322 -9.10 2.20 9.27
CA THR A 322 -7.64 2.09 9.38
C THR A 322 -7.24 0.90 10.24
N VAL A 323 -6.31 0.10 9.74
CA VAL A 323 -5.76 -1.09 10.38
C VAL A 323 -4.41 -0.79 11.02
N CYS A 324 -3.84 -1.77 11.75
CA CYS A 324 -2.66 -1.58 12.60
C CYS A 324 -1.44 -0.95 11.92
N ILE A 325 -1.26 -1.08 10.61
CA ILE A 325 -0.19 -0.42 9.86
C ILE A 325 -0.49 1.05 9.51
N GLY A 326 -1.70 1.55 9.78
CA GLY A 326 -2.13 2.88 9.33
C GLY A 326 -2.73 2.92 7.93
N GLY A 327 -2.70 1.78 7.21
CA GLY A 327 -3.38 1.62 5.93
C GLY A 327 -4.86 1.31 6.11
N ASN A 328 -5.61 1.35 5.02
CA ASN A 328 -7.03 1.04 4.96
C ASN A 328 -7.35 0.37 3.62
N SER A 329 -8.55 -0.17 3.45
CA SER A 329 -8.94 -0.96 2.27
C SER A 329 -8.32 -2.36 2.18
N THR A 330 -8.85 -3.19 1.32
CA THR A 330 -8.28 -4.47 0.89
C THR A 330 -8.66 -4.71 -0.57
N ALA A 331 -7.74 -5.26 -1.36
CA ALA A 331 -7.90 -5.38 -2.81
C ALA A 331 -8.44 -4.06 -3.43
N GLU A 332 -7.82 -2.94 -3.03
CA GLU A 332 -8.11 -1.56 -3.47
C GLU A 332 -9.47 -0.98 -3.05
N HIS A 333 -10.34 -1.73 -2.35
CA HIS A 333 -11.70 -1.28 -2.06
C HIS A 333 -11.97 -1.13 -0.57
N PHE A 334 -12.75 -0.12 -0.22
CA PHE A 334 -13.46 -0.08 1.05
C PHE A 334 -14.53 -1.17 1.07
N PHE A 335 -14.85 -1.68 2.25
CA PHE A 335 -15.91 -2.66 2.44
C PHE A 335 -16.68 -2.32 3.73
N ASP A 336 -17.77 -3.06 3.97
CA ASP A 336 -18.53 -2.91 5.20
C ASP A 336 -17.62 -3.13 6.43
N THR A 337 -17.49 -2.11 7.26
CA THR A 337 -16.64 -2.12 8.45
C THR A 337 -17.02 -3.21 9.47
N ALA A 338 -18.22 -3.78 9.39
CA ALA A 338 -18.61 -4.94 10.19
C ALA A 338 -17.97 -6.26 9.71
N ASN A 339 -17.34 -6.27 8.52
CA ASN A 339 -16.73 -7.46 7.92
C ASN A 339 -15.20 -7.40 7.94
N GLY A 340 -14.61 -7.12 9.11
CA GLY A 340 -13.16 -6.98 9.29
C GLY A 340 -12.34 -8.22 8.98
N MET A 341 -12.95 -9.41 8.93
CA MET A 341 -12.29 -10.65 8.48
C MET A 341 -11.72 -10.56 7.05
N ARG A 342 -12.17 -9.60 6.24
CA ARG A 342 -11.57 -9.36 4.92
C ARG A 342 -10.11 -8.92 5.01
N TYR A 343 -9.73 -8.11 6.01
CA TYR A 343 -8.32 -7.74 6.24
C TYR A 343 -7.44 -8.95 6.55
N ILE A 344 -8.01 -9.98 7.18
CA ILE A 344 -7.30 -11.18 7.60
C ILE A 344 -7.27 -12.24 6.50
N ASN A 345 -8.37 -12.41 5.76
CA ASN A 345 -8.49 -13.43 4.73
C ASN A 345 -7.82 -13.07 3.41
N ASP A 346 -7.89 -11.79 3.02
CA ASP A 346 -7.37 -11.35 1.74
C ASP A 346 -5.84 -11.22 1.77
N VAL A 347 -5.21 -11.64 0.69
CA VAL A 347 -3.76 -11.50 0.50
C VAL A 347 -3.39 -10.13 -0.03
N ASP A 348 -4.35 -9.41 -0.63
CA ASP A 348 -4.19 -8.06 -1.15
C ASP A 348 -4.64 -7.07 -0.07
N GLY A 349 -3.74 -6.77 0.86
CA GLY A 349 -3.99 -5.84 1.97
C GLY A 349 -4.04 -4.37 1.54
N PRO A 350 -3.84 -3.43 2.47
CA PRO A 350 -3.83 -2.01 2.15
C PRO A 350 -2.83 -1.62 1.05
N GLU A 351 -3.29 -0.77 0.15
CA GLU A 351 -2.52 -0.20 -0.96
C GLU A 351 -1.65 0.97 -0.49
N SER A 352 -0.37 1.01 -0.91
CA SER A 352 0.56 2.06 -0.49
C SER A 352 0.22 3.45 -1.05
N CYS A 353 -0.35 3.54 -2.28
CA CYS A 353 -0.82 4.81 -2.84
C CYS A 353 -1.90 5.45 -1.97
N ASN A 354 -2.83 4.65 -1.48
CA ASN A 354 -3.92 5.13 -0.65
C ASN A 354 -3.39 5.75 0.65
N SER A 355 -2.42 5.12 1.30
CA SER A 355 -1.77 5.68 2.49
C SER A 355 -0.98 6.96 2.19
N ASN A 356 -0.24 7.02 1.07
CA ASN A 356 0.41 8.26 0.63
C ASN A 356 -0.59 9.43 0.52
N ASN A 357 -1.74 9.19 -0.11
CA ASN A 357 -2.77 10.21 -0.28
C ASN A 357 -3.44 10.59 1.05
N MET A 358 -3.65 9.63 1.96
CA MET A 358 -4.19 9.91 3.31
C MET A 358 -3.21 10.75 4.15
N LEU A 359 -1.90 10.54 4.03
CA LEU A 359 -0.90 11.41 4.69
C LEU A 359 -0.98 12.83 4.15
N LYS A 360 -1.09 12.99 2.83
CA LYS A 360 -1.25 14.30 2.20
C LYS A 360 -2.53 15.01 2.67
N LEU A 361 -3.65 14.30 2.74
CA LEU A 361 -4.90 14.86 3.27
C LEU A 361 -4.75 15.28 4.73
N SER A 362 -4.04 14.48 5.54
CA SER A 362 -3.80 14.79 6.96
C SER A 362 -2.98 16.06 7.14
N GLU A 363 -1.94 16.27 6.33
CA GLU A 363 -1.13 17.50 6.33
C GLU A 363 -2.00 18.74 6.03
N ILE A 364 -2.79 18.68 4.96
CA ILE A 364 -3.61 19.82 4.51
C ILE A 364 -4.71 20.16 5.54
N LEU A 365 -5.35 19.13 6.11
CA LEU A 365 -6.35 19.35 7.18
C LEU A 365 -5.70 19.88 8.48
N PHE A 366 -4.47 19.48 8.76
CA PHE A 366 -3.72 20.02 9.90
C PHE A 366 -3.47 21.52 9.74
N ASP A 367 -3.09 21.99 8.55
CA ASP A 367 -2.80 23.40 8.30
C ASP A 367 -3.95 24.33 8.72
N ASP A 368 -5.18 23.87 8.55
CA ASP A 368 -6.37 24.69 8.83
C ASP A 368 -6.95 24.51 10.23
N THR A 369 -6.57 23.43 10.91
CA THR A 369 -7.20 23.07 12.21
C THR A 369 -6.20 23.02 13.35
N HIS A 370 -4.92 22.73 13.08
CA HIS A 370 -3.89 22.41 14.06
C HIS A 370 -4.30 21.25 15.01
N ASN A 371 -5.21 20.36 14.56
CA ASN A 371 -5.64 19.21 15.35
C ASN A 371 -4.53 18.13 15.36
N ALA A 372 -4.03 17.78 16.53
CA ALA A 372 -2.97 16.81 16.73
C ALA A 372 -3.32 15.38 16.29
N GLU A 373 -4.61 15.04 16.14
CA GLU A 373 -5.05 13.72 15.65
C GLU A 373 -4.51 13.43 14.23
N TYR A 374 -4.42 14.47 13.37
CA TYR A 374 -3.82 14.33 12.04
C TYR A 374 -2.33 13.95 12.10
N ALA A 375 -1.59 14.51 13.07
CA ALA A 375 -0.19 14.18 13.27
C ALA A 375 0.01 12.78 13.88
N ASP A 376 -0.90 12.31 14.74
CA ASP A 376 -0.88 10.96 15.28
C ASP A 376 -1.12 9.92 14.19
N PHE A 377 -2.14 10.14 13.33
CA PHE A 377 -2.39 9.27 12.17
C PHE A 377 -1.20 9.27 11.20
N TYR A 378 -0.65 10.45 10.92
CA TYR A 378 0.51 10.61 10.05
C TYR A 378 1.71 9.80 10.57
N GLU A 379 2.07 9.96 11.84
CA GLU A 379 3.20 9.26 12.45
C GLU A 379 3.06 7.74 12.36
N GLN A 380 1.90 7.20 12.74
CA GLN A 380 1.65 5.76 12.70
C GLN A 380 1.73 5.21 11.27
N THR A 381 1.11 5.89 10.32
CA THR A 381 1.09 5.45 8.91
C THR A 381 2.46 5.59 8.27
N MET A 382 3.18 6.67 8.56
CA MET A 382 4.54 6.90 8.07
C MET A 382 5.49 5.79 8.50
N TYR A 383 5.52 5.42 9.78
CA TYR A 383 6.41 4.36 10.26
C TYR A 383 5.96 2.97 9.84
N ASN A 384 4.69 2.64 10.03
CA ASN A 384 4.23 1.25 9.95
C ASN A 384 3.83 0.83 8.53
N HIS A 385 3.37 1.74 7.69
CA HIS A 385 3.04 1.42 6.30
C HIS A 385 4.07 1.98 5.33
N ILE A 386 4.21 3.31 5.22
CA ILE A 386 5.06 3.92 4.19
C ILE A 386 6.50 3.41 4.28
N LEU A 387 7.14 3.53 5.45
CA LEU A 387 8.52 3.07 5.63
C LEU A 387 8.69 1.57 5.33
N SER A 388 7.69 0.76 5.64
CA SER A 388 7.70 -0.69 5.41
C SER A 388 7.59 -1.09 3.93
N THR A 389 7.18 -0.17 3.04
CA THR A 389 6.96 -0.47 1.62
C THR A 389 8.21 -0.34 0.75
N GLN A 390 9.36 0.01 1.31
CA GLN A 390 10.63 0.05 0.60
C GLN A 390 11.54 -1.10 1.04
N ASP A 391 12.08 -1.84 0.08
CA ASP A 391 13.18 -2.77 0.36
C ASP A 391 14.45 -1.96 0.68
N PRO A 392 15.03 -2.11 1.88
CA PRO A 392 16.21 -1.33 2.27
C PRO A 392 17.47 -1.66 1.47
N ASN A 393 17.51 -2.80 0.76
CA ASN A 393 18.66 -3.24 -0.01
C ASN A 393 18.58 -2.83 -1.49
N THR A 394 17.43 -3.03 -2.11
CA THR A 394 17.21 -2.78 -3.55
C THR A 394 16.52 -1.45 -3.82
N GLY A 395 15.76 -0.93 -2.85
CA GLY A 395 14.88 0.22 -2.99
C GLY A 395 13.51 -0.12 -3.58
N GLY A 396 13.27 -1.38 -3.99
CA GLY A 396 11.99 -1.80 -4.57
C GLY A 396 10.80 -1.48 -3.69
N TYR A 397 9.65 -1.16 -4.31
CA TYR A 397 8.43 -0.71 -3.62
C TYR A 397 7.36 -1.79 -3.58
N VAL A 398 6.52 -1.73 -2.57
CA VAL A 398 5.39 -2.63 -2.35
C VAL A 398 4.09 -2.00 -2.81
N TYR A 399 3.24 -2.78 -3.50
CA TYR A 399 1.87 -2.39 -3.83
C TYR A 399 0.95 -2.64 -2.63
N PHE A 400 0.72 -3.92 -2.31
CA PHE A 400 -0.11 -4.36 -1.20
C PHE A 400 0.71 -4.84 -0.01
N THR A 401 0.39 -4.34 1.17
CA THR A 401 0.91 -4.86 2.42
C THR A 401 -0.13 -5.78 3.03
N THR A 402 0.02 -7.08 2.81
CA THR A 402 -0.93 -8.08 3.33
C THR A 402 -0.94 -8.10 4.86
N LEU A 403 -2.13 -8.22 5.44
CA LEU A 403 -2.32 -8.39 6.88
C LEU A 403 -2.67 -9.83 7.25
N ARG A 404 -2.79 -10.69 6.24
CA ARG A 404 -3.01 -12.11 6.45
C ARG A 404 -1.84 -12.70 7.21
N PRO A 405 -2.07 -13.38 8.36
CA PRO A 405 -1.02 -14.09 9.08
C PRO A 405 -0.20 -15.00 8.18
N GLN A 406 1.12 -14.94 8.31
CA GLN A 406 2.09 -15.65 7.45
C GLN A 406 2.10 -15.19 5.98
N GLY A 407 1.56 -14.01 5.69
CA GLY A 407 1.77 -13.33 4.41
C GLY A 407 3.19 -12.77 4.28
N TYR A 408 3.52 -12.25 3.10
CA TYR A 408 4.77 -11.55 2.81
C TYR A 408 4.56 -10.46 1.76
N ARG A 409 5.50 -9.54 1.66
CA ARG A 409 5.45 -8.42 0.70
C ARG A 409 6.15 -8.77 -0.61
N ILE A 410 5.64 -8.20 -1.72
CA ILE A 410 6.23 -8.32 -3.06
C ILE A 410 6.74 -6.95 -3.48
N TYR A 411 8.01 -6.88 -3.88
CA TYR A 411 8.71 -5.65 -4.23
C TYR A 411 8.85 -5.49 -5.73
N SER A 412 8.73 -4.26 -6.23
CA SER A 412 9.10 -3.91 -7.59
C SER A 412 10.62 -4.01 -7.77
N GLN A 413 11.04 -4.23 -9.01
CA GLN A 413 12.44 -4.12 -9.39
C GLN A 413 12.67 -2.85 -10.21
N VAL A 414 13.91 -2.39 -10.26
CA VAL A 414 14.29 -1.25 -11.10
C VAL A 414 13.94 -1.53 -12.56
N ASN A 415 13.29 -0.59 -13.22
CA ASN A 415 12.84 -0.71 -14.60
C ASN A 415 11.81 -1.84 -14.87
N GLN A 416 11.12 -2.31 -13.82
CA GLN A 416 10.08 -3.33 -13.93
C GLN A 416 8.94 -3.03 -12.94
N GLY A 417 7.71 -3.46 -13.30
CA GLY A 417 6.55 -3.28 -12.45
C GLY A 417 6.19 -1.81 -12.23
N MET A 418 5.95 -1.05 -13.29
CA MET A 418 5.64 0.39 -13.24
C MET A 418 4.18 0.63 -12.84
N TRP A 419 3.81 0.14 -11.65
CA TRP A 419 2.48 0.35 -11.05
C TRP A 419 2.32 1.77 -10.51
N CYS A 420 1.09 2.17 -10.22
CA CYS A 420 0.81 3.43 -9.51
C CYS A 420 1.60 3.53 -8.20
N CYS A 421 1.73 2.42 -7.45
CA CYS A 421 2.47 2.35 -6.19
C CYS A 421 4.01 2.43 -6.37
N VAL A 422 4.55 2.17 -7.54
CA VAL A 422 5.94 2.52 -7.86
C VAL A 422 6.06 4.04 -7.95
N GLY A 423 5.09 4.70 -8.61
CA GLY A 423 5.06 6.15 -8.71
C GLY A 423 4.99 6.85 -7.36
N THR A 424 4.02 6.49 -6.50
CA THR A 424 3.94 7.06 -5.14
C THR A 424 5.11 6.63 -4.26
N GLY A 425 5.64 5.42 -4.44
CA GLY A 425 6.85 4.94 -3.74
C GLY A 425 8.06 5.81 -4.03
N MET A 426 8.26 6.23 -5.28
CA MET A 426 9.32 7.17 -5.68
C MET A 426 9.25 8.49 -4.89
N GLU A 427 8.03 8.99 -4.60
CA GLU A 427 7.82 10.23 -3.88
C GLU A 427 7.93 10.07 -2.36
N ASN A 428 7.36 9.00 -1.79
CA ASN A 428 7.10 8.81 -0.37
C ASN A 428 8.34 9.06 0.50
N HIS A 429 9.47 8.47 0.12
CA HIS A 429 10.66 8.45 0.95
C HIS A 429 11.47 9.75 0.91
N SER A 430 11.07 10.70 0.05
CA SER A 430 11.66 12.04 -0.02
C SER A 430 10.85 13.10 0.74
N LYS A 431 9.69 12.75 1.31
CA LYS A 431 8.78 13.70 1.98
C LYS A 431 8.93 13.75 3.51
N TYR A 432 9.71 12.90 4.13
CA TYR A 432 9.76 12.77 5.59
C TYR A 432 10.02 14.07 6.36
N GLY A 433 10.77 15.01 5.76
CA GLY A 433 11.02 16.32 6.36
C GLY A 433 9.84 17.28 6.32
N HIS A 434 8.84 17.02 5.48
CA HIS A 434 7.79 18.00 5.15
C HIS A 434 6.87 18.32 6.33
N PHE A 435 6.54 17.33 7.17
CA PHE A 435 5.59 17.48 8.28
C PHE A 435 6.23 17.40 9.69
N ILE A 436 7.55 17.33 9.80
CA ILE A 436 8.21 17.33 11.13
C ILE A 436 7.92 18.63 11.85
N TYR A 437 8.01 19.76 11.14
CA TYR A 437 7.77 21.09 11.66
C TYR A 437 6.79 21.84 10.76
N THR A 438 5.89 22.60 11.39
CA THR A 438 5.03 23.57 10.71
C THR A 438 5.00 24.87 11.51
N HIS A 439 4.45 25.94 10.95
CA HIS A 439 4.43 27.23 11.64
C HIS A 439 3.19 28.06 11.33
N GLU A 440 2.82 28.91 12.26
CA GLU A 440 1.82 29.95 12.07
C GLU A 440 2.51 31.31 11.99
N GLY A 441 2.90 31.68 10.79
CA GLY A 441 3.67 32.87 10.49
C GLY A 441 5.00 32.91 11.28
N LYS A 442 5.20 33.97 12.07
CA LYS A 442 6.39 34.12 12.95
C LYS A 442 6.03 33.91 14.42
N SER A 443 4.77 33.65 14.74
CA SER A 443 4.24 33.65 16.09
C SER A 443 4.30 32.28 16.76
N ARG A 444 4.26 31.20 15.98
CA ARG A 444 4.19 29.84 16.50
C ARG A 444 5.00 28.87 15.65
N LEU A 445 5.69 27.94 16.30
CA LEU A 445 6.41 26.82 15.72
C LEU A 445 5.83 25.53 16.31
N PHE A 446 5.32 24.65 15.47
CA PHE A 446 4.88 23.31 15.85
C PHE A 446 5.98 22.28 15.65
N VAL A 447 6.11 21.35 16.59
CA VAL A 447 6.87 20.11 16.45
C VAL A 447 5.86 18.98 16.37
N ASN A 448 5.58 18.54 15.16
CA ASN A 448 4.57 17.54 14.87
C ASN A 448 5.10 16.12 15.05
N LEU A 449 6.37 15.88 14.69
CA LEU A 449 7.01 14.58 14.75
C LEU A 449 8.34 14.66 15.52
N TYR A 450 8.59 13.69 16.40
CA TYR A 450 9.83 13.61 17.13
C TYR A 450 10.88 12.80 16.36
N VAL A 451 11.27 13.31 15.19
CA VAL A 451 12.25 12.72 14.28
C VAL A 451 13.56 13.50 14.37
N GLY A 452 14.68 12.79 14.52
CA GLY A 452 16.00 13.42 14.56
C GLY A 452 16.25 14.27 13.31
N SER A 453 16.35 15.60 13.49
CA SER A 453 16.42 16.54 12.38
C SER A 453 16.92 17.92 12.81
N GLU A 454 17.31 18.73 11.85
CA GLU A 454 17.65 20.14 12.05
C GLU A 454 16.78 21.03 11.16
N LEU A 455 16.11 22.01 11.76
CA LEU A 455 15.41 23.09 11.08
C LEU A 455 16.31 24.33 11.00
N ARG A 456 16.60 24.78 9.79
CA ARG A 456 17.36 26.02 9.52
C ARG A 456 16.56 26.99 8.68
N ASN A 457 15.80 27.86 9.32
CA ASN A 457 14.98 28.88 8.67
C ASN A 457 15.41 30.29 9.09
N LYS A 458 15.06 31.31 8.32
CA LYS A 458 15.36 32.72 8.64
C LYS A 458 14.69 33.23 9.92
N THR A 459 13.58 32.62 10.34
CA THR A 459 12.81 32.97 11.54
C THR A 459 13.09 32.01 12.69
N PHE A 460 13.09 30.71 12.42
CA PHE A 460 13.23 29.64 13.40
C PHE A 460 14.53 28.88 13.18
N GLY A 461 15.04 28.29 14.27
CA GLY A 461 16.19 27.38 14.21
C GLY A 461 16.10 26.39 15.36
N LEU A 462 16.07 25.10 15.03
CA LEU A 462 15.91 24.04 16.00
C LEU A 462 16.74 22.81 15.58
N LEU A 463 17.50 22.26 16.54
CA LEU A 463 18.15 20.96 16.39
C LEU A 463 17.37 19.96 17.26
N GLN A 464 16.83 18.91 16.68
CA GLN A 464 16.15 17.83 17.37
C GLN A 464 17.00 16.57 17.34
N GLN A 465 17.46 16.15 18.51
CA GLN A 465 18.15 14.89 18.73
C GLN A 465 17.21 13.96 19.49
N THR A 466 16.91 12.83 18.93
CA THR A 466 15.91 11.94 19.52
C THR A 466 16.47 10.55 19.79
N HIS A 467 16.12 10.00 20.95
CA HIS A 467 16.20 8.61 21.32
C HIS A 467 14.77 8.04 21.42
N TYR A 468 14.04 8.21 20.34
CA TYR A 468 12.64 7.85 20.14
C TYR A 468 12.45 7.44 18.65
N PRO A 469 11.71 6.40 18.36
CA PRO A 469 11.02 5.47 19.25
C PRO A 469 11.94 4.47 19.98
N PHE A 470 13.23 4.43 19.66
CA PHE A 470 14.22 3.58 20.30
C PHE A 470 14.55 4.10 21.71
N ILE A 471 14.75 3.20 22.67
CA ILE A 471 15.06 3.56 24.04
C ILE A 471 16.57 3.44 24.26
N ASP A 472 17.18 4.51 24.73
CA ASP A 472 18.60 4.48 25.14
C ASP A 472 18.72 3.87 26.54
N PRO A 473 19.20 2.63 26.68
CA PRO A 473 19.28 1.93 27.97
C PRO A 473 20.32 2.53 28.92
N THR A 474 21.20 3.42 28.44
CA THR A 474 22.25 4.04 29.24
C THR A 474 21.76 5.29 29.97
N ARG A 475 20.58 5.83 29.60
CA ARG A 475 19.99 6.99 30.27
C ARG A 475 19.45 6.64 31.64
N SER A 476 19.81 7.44 32.63
CA SER A 476 19.29 7.39 33.99
C SER A 476 18.23 8.49 34.22
N ASN A 477 17.47 8.37 35.30
CA ASN A 477 16.46 9.36 35.71
C ASN A 477 15.32 9.57 34.69
N LEU A 478 14.96 8.52 33.94
CA LEU A 478 13.77 8.53 33.09
C LEU A 478 12.50 8.29 33.94
N PRO A 479 11.34 8.87 33.55
CA PRO A 479 10.06 8.58 34.21
C PRO A 479 9.73 7.09 34.31
N THR A 480 9.97 6.33 33.26
CA THR A 480 9.91 4.86 33.21
C THR A 480 11.10 4.32 32.43
N ALA A 481 11.41 3.03 32.59
CA ALA A 481 12.45 2.35 31.80
C ALA A 481 12.13 2.30 30.30
N GLN A 482 10.87 2.55 29.90
CA GLN A 482 10.38 2.54 28.53
C GLN A 482 10.05 3.97 28.04
N THR A 483 10.81 4.96 28.46
CA THR A 483 10.62 6.36 28.07
C THR A 483 11.53 6.73 26.92
N GLY A 484 10.95 7.06 25.77
CA GLY A 484 11.62 7.75 24.68
C GLY A 484 11.90 9.20 25.05
N VAL A 485 12.99 9.76 24.51
CA VAL A 485 13.39 11.14 24.79
C VAL A 485 13.66 11.89 23.50
N SER A 486 13.09 13.08 23.35
CA SER A 486 13.47 14.02 22.31
C SER A 486 14.08 15.28 22.94
N GLU A 487 15.30 15.61 22.55
CA GLU A 487 16.02 16.80 23.00
C GLU A 487 16.06 17.82 21.86
N LEU A 488 15.48 18.99 22.13
CA LEU A 488 15.45 20.09 21.19
C LEU A 488 16.34 21.21 21.67
N THR A 489 17.23 21.71 20.81
CA THR A 489 18.09 22.85 21.09
C THR A 489 17.71 24.00 20.17
N ILE A 490 17.41 25.16 20.74
CA ILE A 490 17.14 26.38 19.98
C ILE A 490 18.44 26.85 19.34
N THR A 491 18.55 26.85 18.03
CA THR A 491 19.75 27.31 17.29
C THR A 491 19.64 28.77 16.87
N ARG A 492 18.41 29.33 16.84
CA ARG A 492 18.11 30.74 16.52
C ARG A 492 17.20 31.36 17.58
N ALA A 493 17.62 32.49 18.17
CA ALA A 493 16.82 33.23 19.14
C ALA A 493 15.58 33.86 18.48
N GLY A 494 14.48 33.96 19.24
CA GLY A 494 13.22 34.58 18.78
C GLY A 494 12.18 34.64 19.89
N THR A 495 11.07 35.35 19.64
CA THR A 495 9.92 35.39 20.56
C THR A 495 8.73 34.76 19.86
N TYR A 496 8.36 33.57 20.29
CA TYR A 496 7.27 32.80 19.70
C TYR A 496 6.76 31.72 20.65
N THR A 497 5.61 31.13 20.33
CA THR A 497 5.11 29.92 20.99
C THR A 497 5.71 28.69 20.32
N LEU A 498 6.36 27.84 21.11
CA LEU A 498 6.75 26.49 20.69
C LEU A 498 5.66 25.52 21.12
N SER A 499 5.03 24.87 20.15
CA SER A 499 3.94 23.90 20.34
C SER A 499 4.50 22.49 20.16
N LEU A 500 4.59 21.73 21.26
CA LEU A 500 5.13 20.37 21.28
C LEU A 500 3.98 19.38 21.28
N ARG A 501 3.96 18.44 20.35
CA ARG A 501 2.89 17.45 20.27
C ARG A 501 2.87 16.53 21.49
N HIS A 502 1.70 16.34 22.05
CA HIS A 502 1.37 15.27 23.00
C HIS A 502 0.58 14.19 22.25
N PRO A 503 1.22 13.06 21.89
CA PRO A 503 0.54 11.96 21.17
C PRO A 503 -0.50 11.27 22.05
N ALA A 504 -1.59 10.77 21.46
CA ALA A 504 -2.63 10.03 22.20
C ALA A 504 -2.11 8.70 22.81
N TRP A 505 -1.08 8.12 22.22
CA TRP A 505 -0.50 6.87 22.69
C TRP A 505 0.48 6.99 23.86
N VAL A 506 0.87 8.18 24.23
CA VAL A 506 1.87 8.41 25.30
C VAL A 506 1.27 8.14 26.69
N GLY A 507 2.09 7.58 27.59
CA GLY A 507 1.66 7.25 28.95
C GLY A 507 1.54 8.48 29.88
N PRO A 508 0.98 8.30 31.06
CA PRO A 508 0.64 9.39 32.00
C PRO A 508 1.82 10.21 32.51
N GLU A 509 3.03 9.65 32.48
CA GLU A 509 4.24 10.37 32.91
C GLU A 509 4.88 11.23 31.78
N PHE A 510 4.10 11.61 30.77
CA PHE A 510 4.54 12.58 29.77
C PHE A 510 5.00 13.88 30.46
N ALA A 511 6.18 14.34 30.10
CA ALA A 511 6.74 15.53 30.72
C ALA A 511 7.57 16.35 29.74
N VAL A 512 7.59 17.66 29.97
CA VAL A 512 8.42 18.60 29.22
C VAL A 512 9.27 19.38 30.21
N ARG A 513 10.55 19.57 29.89
CA ARG A 513 11.47 20.45 30.63
C ARG A 513 12.10 21.48 29.71
N VAL A 514 12.27 22.69 30.23
CA VAL A 514 12.99 23.77 29.54
C VAL A 514 14.19 24.17 30.42
N ASN A 515 15.41 24.02 29.92
CA ASN A 515 16.65 24.27 30.65
C ASN A 515 16.68 23.53 32.00
N GLY A 516 16.17 22.31 32.05
CA GLY A 516 16.06 21.45 33.22
C GLY A 516 14.84 21.71 34.12
N SER A 517 14.12 22.83 33.97
CA SER A 517 12.91 23.13 34.72
C SER A 517 11.67 22.50 34.13
N ALA A 518 10.86 21.83 34.93
CA ALA A 518 9.60 21.25 34.49
C ALA A 518 8.61 22.32 34.02
N ILE A 519 7.85 22.00 33.00
CA ILE A 519 6.75 22.79 32.45
C ILE A 519 5.44 22.08 32.80
N ASP A 520 4.43 22.84 33.20
CA ASP A 520 3.07 22.32 33.33
C ASP A 520 2.46 22.06 31.95
N THR A 521 2.11 20.81 31.68
CA THR A 521 1.72 20.37 30.32
C THR A 521 0.21 20.43 30.09
N HIS A 522 -0.63 20.38 31.16
CA HIS A 522 -2.10 20.39 31.05
C HIS A 522 -2.68 19.45 29.98
N VAL A 523 -2.12 18.27 29.84
CA VAL A 523 -2.54 17.29 28.82
C VAL A 523 -3.53 16.28 29.39
N THR A 524 -4.32 15.66 28.51
CA THR A 524 -5.23 14.57 28.85
C THR A 524 -4.73 13.27 28.24
N GLU A 525 -4.55 12.25 29.07
CA GLU A 525 -4.17 10.91 28.61
C GLU A 525 -5.16 10.38 27.55
N GLY A 526 -4.63 9.72 26.52
CA GLY A 526 -5.41 9.17 25.41
C GLY A 526 -5.93 10.21 24.42
N LYS A 527 -5.58 11.50 24.56
CA LYS A 527 -5.96 12.55 23.63
C LYS A 527 -4.74 13.23 23.02
N ALA A 528 -4.68 13.25 21.70
CA ALA A 528 -3.69 14.04 20.99
C ALA A 528 -3.91 15.54 21.23
N SER A 529 -2.84 16.27 21.49
CA SER A 529 -2.88 17.72 21.75
C SER A 529 -1.52 18.37 21.57
N TYR A 530 -1.40 19.66 21.85
CA TYR A 530 -0.13 20.38 21.90
C TYR A 530 0.10 21.04 23.26
N VAL A 531 1.36 20.99 23.71
CA VAL A 531 1.84 21.78 24.85
C VAL A 531 2.45 23.06 24.32
N ASP A 532 1.82 24.19 24.62
CA ASP A 532 2.23 25.50 24.15
C ASP A 532 3.16 26.19 25.16
N ILE A 533 4.36 26.58 24.71
CA ILE A 533 5.36 27.26 25.53
C ILE A 533 5.69 28.61 24.89
N LYS A 534 5.07 29.66 25.39
CA LYS A 534 5.29 31.04 24.91
C LYS A 534 6.39 31.73 25.68
N ARG A 535 7.48 32.08 25.00
CA ARG A 535 8.60 32.83 25.64
C ARG A 535 9.52 33.49 24.64
N LYS A 536 10.45 34.31 25.13
CA LYS A 536 11.61 34.79 24.39
C LYS A 536 12.70 33.74 24.46
N TRP A 537 12.85 32.99 23.38
CA TRP A 537 13.85 31.94 23.23
C TRP A 537 15.26 32.52 23.01
N LYS A 538 16.26 31.89 23.61
CA LYS A 538 17.69 32.21 23.40
C LYS A 538 18.35 31.05 22.66
N LYS A 539 19.36 31.38 21.84
CA LYS A 539 20.21 30.34 21.26
C LYS A 539 20.87 29.53 22.37
N GLY A 540 20.78 28.20 22.29
CA GLY A 540 21.25 27.25 23.29
C GLY A 540 20.21 26.86 24.35
N ASP A 541 19.00 27.47 24.37
CA ASP A 541 17.90 26.95 25.21
C ASP A 541 17.62 25.50 24.81
N ARG A 542 17.49 24.65 25.84
CA ARG A 542 17.22 23.20 25.67
C ARG A 542 15.82 22.84 26.13
N ILE A 543 15.11 22.07 25.32
CA ILE A 543 13.83 21.50 25.66
C ILE A 543 13.98 19.97 25.63
N THR A 544 13.54 19.30 26.70
CA THR A 544 13.52 17.85 26.76
C THR A 544 12.07 17.37 26.86
N VAL A 545 11.64 16.53 25.93
CA VAL A 545 10.34 15.90 25.91
C VAL A 545 10.51 14.44 26.27
N TYR A 546 9.81 14.01 27.32
CA TYR A 546 9.76 12.62 27.78
C TYR A 546 8.50 11.96 27.26
N LEU A 547 8.65 10.84 26.59
CA LEU A 547 7.59 10.10 25.87
C LEU A 547 7.49 8.67 26.45
N PRO A 548 6.85 8.49 27.63
CA PRO A 548 6.63 7.15 28.20
C PRO A 548 5.84 6.28 27.24
N MET A 549 6.34 5.09 26.96
CA MET A 549 5.72 4.12 26.06
C MET A 549 5.43 2.82 26.78
N SER A 550 4.45 2.09 26.29
CA SER A 550 4.14 0.73 26.73
C SER A 550 3.64 -0.08 25.54
N VAL A 551 3.72 -1.41 25.66
CA VAL A 551 3.04 -2.27 24.68
C VAL A 551 1.54 -2.17 24.92
N ARG A 552 0.78 -1.89 23.86
CA ARG A 552 -0.69 -1.86 23.88
C ARG A 552 -1.27 -2.75 22.80
N VAL A 553 -2.48 -3.23 23.05
CA VAL A 553 -3.26 -4.02 22.09
C VAL A 553 -4.12 -3.10 21.24
N GLU A 554 -4.19 -3.38 19.96
CA GLU A 554 -5.12 -2.76 19.00
C GLU A 554 -5.92 -3.87 18.29
N GLU A 555 -7.24 -3.74 18.30
CA GLU A 555 -8.13 -4.69 17.62
C GLU A 555 -8.19 -4.40 16.12
N CYS A 556 -8.36 -5.46 15.32
CA CYS A 556 -8.66 -5.30 13.91
C CYS A 556 -10.07 -4.72 13.75
N PRO A 557 -10.26 -3.64 12.98
CA PRO A 557 -11.58 -3.06 12.77
C PRO A 557 -12.58 -4.10 12.25
N GLY A 558 -13.72 -4.25 12.94
CA GLY A 558 -14.76 -5.21 12.60
C GLY A 558 -14.37 -6.69 12.78
N CYS A 559 -13.25 -6.98 13.48
CA CYS A 559 -12.80 -8.34 13.76
C CYS A 559 -11.98 -8.40 15.06
N ALA A 560 -12.65 -8.27 16.19
CA ALA A 560 -12.02 -8.16 17.52
C ALA A 560 -11.23 -9.40 17.97
N ASP A 561 -11.43 -10.56 17.33
CA ASP A 561 -10.65 -11.78 17.58
C ASP A 561 -9.22 -11.71 17.03
N TYR A 562 -8.92 -10.68 16.23
CA TYR A 562 -7.59 -10.41 15.72
C TYR A 562 -7.03 -9.14 16.31
N ILE A 563 -5.87 -9.25 16.95
CA ILE A 563 -5.21 -8.15 17.65
C ILE A 563 -3.80 -7.91 17.13
N ALA A 564 -3.36 -6.67 17.22
CA ALA A 564 -2.00 -6.25 16.94
C ALA A 564 -1.36 -5.63 18.20
N PHE A 565 -0.04 -5.58 18.23
CA PHE A 565 0.74 -4.98 19.31
C PHE A 565 1.47 -3.73 18.83
N LYS A 566 1.33 -2.64 19.57
CA LYS A 566 2.08 -1.40 19.32
C LYS A 566 2.89 -0.99 20.55
N PHE A 567 4.11 -0.51 20.33
CA PHE A 567 4.92 0.15 21.32
C PHE A 567 5.11 1.62 20.94
N GLY A 568 4.49 2.52 21.69
CA GLY A 568 4.32 3.88 21.19
C GLY A 568 3.56 3.87 19.84
N PRO A 569 4.05 4.53 18.79
CA PRO A 569 3.41 4.50 17.47
C PRO A 569 3.81 3.26 16.65
N ILE A 570 4.81 2.50 17.07
CA ILE A 570 5.43 1.45 16.26
C ILE A 570 4.68 0.12 16.39
N LEU A 571 4.26 -0.43 15.27
CA LEU A 571 3.70 -1.77 15.17
C LEU A 571 4.80 -2.81 15.39
N LEU A 572 4.56 -3.70 16.34
CA LEU A 572 5.40 -4.86 16.61
C LEU A 572 4.85 -6.09 15.87
N ALA A 573 5.69 -6.75 15.11
CA ALA A 573 5.34 -7.95 14.37
C ALA A 573 6.42 -9.04 14.55
N ALA A 574 6.04 -10.29 14.29
CA ALA A 574 6.98 -11.41 14.35
C ALA A 574 7.22 -11.99 12.95
N LYS A 575 8.47 -12.37 12.67
CA LYS A 575 8.79 -13.26 11.55
C LYS A 575 8.34 -14.68 11.88
N THR A 576 7.76 -15.37 10.90
CA THR A 576 7.41 -16.80 10.98
C THR A 576 8.29 -17.66 10.06
N THR A 577 9.06 -17.03 9.18
CA THR A 577 10.18 -17.66 8.45
C THR A 577 11.42 -16.77 8.56
N ALA A 578 12.58 -17.34 8.34
CA ALA A 578 13.82 -16.59 8.24
C ALA A 578 13.89 -15.83 6.91
N SER A 579 14.51 -14.65 6.90
CA SER A 579 14.71 -13.83 5.72
C SER A 579 15.87 -14.27 4.82
N SER A 580 16.75 -15.12 5.35
CA SER A 580 17.90 -15.71 4.65
C SER A 580 18.38 -16.98 5.36
N PRO A 581 19.23 -17.81 4.71
CA PRO A 581 19.87 -18.94 5.38
C PRO A 581 20.69 -18.55 6.63
N ALA A 582 21.33 -17.37 6.60
CA ALA A 582 22.08 -16.85 7.76
C ALA A 582 21.14 -16.46 8.90
N ASP A 583 20.01 -15.84 8.60
CA ASP A 583 18.97 -15.50 9.57
C ASP A 583 18.33 -16.79 10.16
N ALA A 584 18.15 -17.84 9.36
CA ALA A 584 17.68 -19.13 9.85
C ALA A 584 18.63 -19.75 10.88
N ALA A 585 19.93 -19.70 10.63
CA ALA A 585 20.94 -20.17 11.56
C ALA A 585 20.97 -19.37 12.87
N ALA A 586 20.67 -18.06 12.80
CA ALA A 586 20.67 -17.18 13.97
C ALA A 586 19.39 -17.28 14.80
N THR A 587 18.23 -17.46 14.15
CA THR A 587 16.90 -17.40 14.79
C THR A 587 16.28 -18.76 15.06
N GLY A 588 16.74 -19.81 14.38
CA GLY A 588 16.11 -21.14 14.40
C GLY A 588 14.80 -21.22 13.61
N LEU A 589 14.41 -20.16 12.90
CA LEU A 589 13.26 -20.17 12.00
C LEU A 589 13.59 -20.92 10.71
N GLU A 590 12.59 -21.57 10.13
CA GLU A 590 12.73 -22.18 8.81
C GLU A 590 12.97 -21.11 7.74
N TYR A 591 13.91 -21.35 6.84
CA TYR A 591 14.10 -20.50 5.66
C TYR A 591 13.21 -21.01 4.52
N GLU A 592 12.42 -20.13 3.96
CA GLU A 592 11.62 -20.34 2.75
C GLU A 592 12.06 -19.35 1.68
N GLN A 593 12.41 -19.85 0.49
CA GLN A 593 12.70 -18.96 -0.64
C GLN A 593 11.39 -18.39 -1.21
N LEU A 594 11.07 -17.17 -0.84
CA LEU A 594 9.86 -16.48 -1.27
C LEU A 594 10.03 -15.92 -2.69
N GLN A 595 8.96 -15.97 -3.48
CA GLN A 595 8.84 -15.24 -4.76
C GLN A 595 8.34 -13.82 -4.47
N ASN A 596 9.18 -13.02 -3.84
CA ASN A 596 8.80 -11.70 -3.34
C ASN A 596 9.41 -10.53 -4.13
N GLU A 597 9.97 -10.80 -5.31
CA GLU A 597 10.39 -9.79 -6.26
C GLU A 597 9.53 -9.90 -7.52
N TYR A 598 8.87 -8.80 -7.88
CA TYR A 598 8.11 -8.74 -9.12
C TYR A 598 9.06 -8.57 -10.29
N GLY A 599 9.26 -9.63 -11.05
CA GLY A 599 10.12 -9.67 -12.24
C GLY A 599 9.31 -9.70 -13.53
N GLY A 600 9.83 -9.00 -14.54
CA GLY A 600 9.32 -9.05 -15.90
C GLY A 600 8.57 -7.81 -16.34
N GLU A 601 8.56 -7.59 -17.67
CA GLU A 601 7.79 -6.55 -18.36
C GLU A 601 6.47 -7.10 -18.92
N GLY A 602 6.00 -8.21 -18.36
CA GLY A 602 4.76 -8.85 -18.79
C GLY A 602 3.52 -8.04 -18.42
N ARG A 603 2.41 -8.44 -19.03
CA ARG A 603 1.10 -7.93 -18.67
C ARG A 603 0.85 -8.14 -17.19
N MET A 604 0.51 -7.08 -16.48
CA MET A 604 -0.10 -7.18 -15.17
C MET A 604 -1.60 -7.42 -15.35
N ASP A 605 -2.03 -8.66 -15.12
CA ASP A 605 -3.47 -8.96 -15.12
C ASP A 605 -4.15 -8.59 -13.80
N HIS A 606 -3.35 -8.37 -12.74
CA HIS A 606 -3.78 -7.95 -11.40
C HIS A 606 -2.59 -7.39 -10.62
N ALA A 607 -2.88 -6.58 -9.62
CA ALA A 607 -1.88 -6.03 -8.72
C ALA A 607 -1.10 -7.15 -7.99
N PRO A 608 0.20 -6.96 -7.73
CA PRO A 608 1.02 -7.97 -7.11
C PRO A 608 0.67 -8.15 -5.64
N GLY A 609 0.05 -9.27 -5.35
CA GLY A 609 -0.22 -9.79 -4.00
C GLY A 609 0.41 -11.16 -3.83
N SER A 610 0.54 -11.65 -2.60
CA SER A 610 1.12 -12.96 -2.28
C SER A 610 0.17 -14.14 -2.54
N ARG A 611 -0.66 -14.07 -3.58
CA ARG A 611 -1.80 -14.96 -3.83
C ARG A 611 -1.45 -16.43 -3.94
N GLY A 612 -0.34 -16.76 -4.59
CA GLY A 612 0.05 -18.14 -4.85
C GLY A 612 0.67 -18.90 -3.68
N ALA A 613 0.92 -18.24 -2.57
CA ALA A 613 1.69 -18.80 -1.46
C ALA A 613 1.07 -18.53 -0.08
N SER A 614 -0.25 -18.32 0.00
CA SER A 614 -0.93 -18.10 1.28
C SER A 614 -1.00 -19.39 2.09
N LYS A 615 -0.61 -19.30 3.36
CA LYS A 615 -0.74 -20.40 4.34
C LYS A 615 -2.15 -20.38 4.95
N SER A 616 -2.59 -21.53 5.51
CA SER A 616 -3.85 -21.56 6.27
C SER A 616 -3.75 -20.69 7.52
N LEU A 617 -4.84 -20.06 7.93
CA LEU A 617 -4.86 -19.24 9.15
C LEU A 617 -4.55 -20.05 10.41
N SER A 618 -5.00 -21.30 10.45
CA SER A 618 -4.74 -22.21 11.57
C SER A 618 -3.28 -22.66 11.69
N SER A 619 -2.46 -22.48 10.63
CA SER A 619 -1.02 -22.73 10.70
C SER A 619 -0.23 -21.56 11.28
N ALA A 620 -0.86 -20.41 11.49
CA ALA A 620 -0.22 -19.26 12.11
C ALA A 620 -0.05 -19.44 13.62
N PRO A 621 0.87 -18.69 14.25
CA PRO A 621 0.93 -18.64 15.70
C PRO A 621 -0.38 -18.06 16.27
N LEU A 622 -0.99 -18.76 17.24
CA LEU A 622 -2.25 -18.39 17.87
C LEU A 622 -2.03 -18.00 19.34
N LEU A 623 -2.77 -17.00 19.81
CA LEU A 623 -2.74 -16.57 21.22
C LEU A 623 -3.98 -17.10 21.95
N ILE A 624 -3.96 -18.38 22.35
CA ILE A 624 -5.07 -18.99 23.05
C ILE A 624 -4.99 -18.66 24.54
N GLY A 625 -6.08 -18.20 25.11
CA GLY A 625 -6.24 -17.82 26.52
C GLY A 625 -7.03 -16.54 26.70
N GLU A 626 -7.09 -16.05 27.96
CA GLU A 626 -7.80 -14.82 28.31
C GLU A 626 -7.13 -13.57 27.73
N ARG A 627 -7.92 -12.63 27.19
CA ARG A 627 -7.45 -11.36 26.65
C ARG A 627 -6.62 -10.55 27.66
N SER A 628 -7.04 -10.54 28.92
CA SER A 628 -6.37 -9.84 30.01
C SER A 628 -4.94 -10.34 30.29
N ALA A 629 -4.63 -11.59 29.92
CA ALA A 629 -3.32 -12.20 30.12
C ALA A 629 -2.36 -12.03 28.93
N VAL A 630 -2.81 -11.49 27.80
CA VAL A 630 -2.01 -11.42 26.57
C VAL A 630 -0.76 -10.56 26.75
N LEU A 631 -0.87 -9.38 27.36
CA LEU A 631 0.28 -8.49 27.58
C LEU A 631 1.34 -9.10 28.52
N SER A 632 0.95 -10.00 29.44
CA SER A 632 1.90 -10.67 30.33
C SER A 632 2.78 -11.71 29.61
N ARG A 633 2.47 -12.04 28.36
CA ARG A 633 3.27 -12.94 27.51
C ARG A 633 4.37 -12.21 26.75
N ILE A 634 4.41 -10.86 26.83
CA ILE A 634 5.35 -10.04 26.06
C ILE A 634 6.42 -9.50 26.99
N HIS A 635 7.68 -9.80 26.67
CA HIS A 635 8.83 -9.43 27.50
C HIS A 635 9.85 -8.65 26.68
N PRO A 636 10.28 -7.44 27.13
CA PRO A 636 11.31 -6.69 26.45
C PRO A 636 12.65 -7.44 26.51
N THR A 637 13.35 -7.48 25.37
CA THR A 637 14.68 -8.09 25.26
C THR A 637 15.74 -7.07 24.88
N ASP A 638 15.45 -6.18 23.94
CA ASP A 638 16.32 -5.06 23.56
C ASP A 638 15.48 -3.83 23.18
N LEU A 639 15.29 -2.93 24.12
CA LEU A 639 14.54 -1.68 23.90
C LEU A 639 15.28 -0.71 22.97
N GLY A 640 16.61 -0.83 22.85
CA GLY A 640 17.41 -0.04 21.91
C GLY A 640 17.13 -0.42 20.45
N GLN A 641 16.63 -1.64 20.20
CA GLN A 641 16.20 -2.14 18.89
C GLN A 641 14.68 -2.36 18.81
N LEU A 642 13.93 -2.03 19.86
CA LEU A 642 12.51 -2.32 20.03
C LEU A 642 12.19 -3.82 19.85
N GLN A 643 13.02 -4.67 20.47
CA GLN A 643 12.80 -6.13 20.42
C GLN A 643 12.17 -6.61 21.71
N PHE A 644 11.21 -7.50 21.54
CA PHE A 644 10.50 -8.19 22.63
C PHE A 644 10.38 -9.67 22.26
N THR A 645 10.13 -10.54 23.24
CA THR A 645 9.64 -11.88 22.98
C THR A 645 8.16 -11.98 23.30
N ILE A 646 7.46 -12.84 22.58
CA ILE A 646 6.06 -13.21 22.86
C ILE A 646 5.95 -14.73 23.02
N ASP A 647 5.36 -15.17 24.13
CA ASP A 647 5.09 -16.59 24.38
C ASP A 647 3.81 -17.01 23.65
N VAL A 648 3.95 -17.95 22.71
CA VAL A 648 2.88 -18.41 21.81
C VAL A 648 2.37 -19.81 22.16
N ALA A 649 3.07 -20.54 23.06
CA ALA A 649 2.79 -21.94 23.34
C ALA A 649 1.31 -22.20 23.63
N SER A 650 0.64 -22.93 22.71
CA SER A 650 -0.67 -23.52 22.92
C SER A 650 -0.77 -24.83 22.14
N GLU A 651 -1.57 -25.75 22.64
CA GLU A 651 -1.82 -27.06 21.99
C GLU A 651 -2.51 -26.89 20.63
N GLN A 652 -3.24 -25.77 20.42
CA GLN A 652 -3.95 -25.44 19.19
C GLN A 652 -3.03 -24.80 18.13
N SER A 653 -1.91 -24.22 18.50
CA SER A 653 -0.94 -23.69 17.54
C SER A 653 -0.28 -24.84 16.79
N LYS A 654 -0.68 -25.05 15.55
CA LYS A 654 -0.09 -26.01 14.63
C LYS A 654 1.24 -25.47 14.11
N GLY A 655 2.29 -25.94 14.65
CA GLY A 655 3.65 -25.52 14.34
C GLY A 655 4.45 -25.50 15.62
N ASN A 656 5.76 -25.50 15.51
CA ASN A 656 6.65 -25.51 16.68
C ASN A 656 6.77 -24.12 17.33
N TRP A 657 5.69 -23.31 17.27
CA TRP A 657 5.67 -21.97 17.85
C TRP A 657 5.63 -22.05 19.38
N LYS A 658 6.76 -21.77 20.02
CA LYS A 658 6.84 -21.65 21.49
C LYS A 658 6.98 -20.21 21.91
N GLN A 659 7.94 -19.53 21.33
CA GLN A 659 8.25 -18.13 21.57
C GLN A 659 8.72 -17.52 20.25
N LEU A 660 8.31 -16.29 19.97
CA LEU A 660 8.72 -15.53 18.78
C LEU A 660 9.28 -14.18 19.20
N THR A 661 10.13 -13.60 18.37
CA THR A 661 10.62 -12.23 18.54
C THR A 661 9.67 -11.25 17.87
N LEU A 662 9.13 -10.32 18.66
CA LEU A 662 8.44 -9.14 18.17
C LEU A 662 9.47 -8.03 17.89
N GLN A 663 9.38 -7.41 16.74
CA GLN A 663 10.25 -6.33 16.30
C GLN A 663 9.46 -5.32 15.46
N PRO A 664 10.00 -4.10 15.20
CA PRO A 664 9.32 -3.13 14.34
C PRO A 664 8.95 -3.73 12.98
N PHE A 665 7.67 -3.62 12.62
CA PHE A 665 7.14 -4.19 11.38
C PHE A 665 7.85 -3.66 10.13
N TYR A 666 8.22 -2.38 10.13
CA TYR A 666 8.92 -1.78 9.00
C TYR A 666 10.31 -2.40 8.74
N GLY A 667 10.90 -3.08 9.71
CA GLY A 667 12.19 -3.77 9.57
C GLY A 667 12.09 -5.24 9.12
N ILE A 668 10.88 -5.79 8.93
CA ILE A 668 10.70 -7.17 8.48
C ILE A 668 10.62 -7.19 6.95
N HIS A 669 11.63 -7.72 6.29
CA HIS A 669 11.68 -7.89 4.83
C HIS A 669 12.05 -9.32 4.47
N HIS A 670 11.66 -9.79 3.28
CA HIS A 670 12.02 -11.10 2.71
C HIS A 670 11.67 -12.30 3.63
N ALA A 671 10.64 -12.15 4.45
CA ALA A 671 10.17 -13.18 5.38
C ALA A 671 8.65 -13.17 5.46
N ARG A 672 8.06 -14.30 5.85
CA ARG A 672 6.67 -14.32 6.29
C ARG A 672 6.56 -13.73 7.68
N TYR A 673 5.43 -13.06 7.94
CA TYR A 673 5.22 -12.34 9.20
C TYR A 673 3.80 -12.50 9.74
N VAL A 674 3.64 -12.15 11.03
CA VAL A 674 2.36 -11.96 11.70
C VAL A 674 2.35 -10.59 12.35
N CYS A 675 1.39 -9.75 11.95
CA CYS A 675 1.10 -8.47 12.59
C CYS A 675 -0.27 -8.48 13.28
N TYR A 676 -1.25 -9.19 12.73
CA TYR A 676 -2.49 -9.51 13.42
C TYR A 676 -2.48 -10.96 13.91
N TRP A 677 -2.78 -11.15 15.18
CA TRP A 677 -2.75 -12.41 15.89
C TRP A 677 -4.19 -12.80 16.26
N TYR A 678 -4.59 -14.03 15.90
CA TYR A 678 -5.82 -14.57 16.47
C TYR A 678 -5.68 -14.68 17.99
N GLN A 679 -6.66 -14.17 18.75
CA GLN A 679 -6.71 -14.24 20.19
C GLN A 679 -8.12 -14.62 20.64
N GLY A 680 -8.22 -15.67 21.43
CA GLY A 680 -9.46 -16.17 22.00
C GLY A 680 -9.21 -17.29 23.00
N THR A 681 -10.23 -17.64 23.78
CA THR A 681 -10.18 -18.83 24.65
C THR A 681 -10.18 -20.12 23.82
N THR A 682 -9.95 -21.27 24.45
CA THR A 682 -10.07 -22.58 23.78
C THR A 682 -11.48 -22.80 23.21
N GLU A 683 -12.50 -22.34 23.93
CA GLU A 683 -13.90 -22.42 23.51
C GLU A 683 -14.18 -21.49 22.33
N ASP A 684 -13.60 -20.28 22.33
CA ASP A 684 -13.75 -19.33 21.22
C ASP A 684 -13.10 -19.89 19.97
N TYR A 685 -11.89 -20.45 20.09
CA TYR A 685 -11.22 -21.11 18.98
C TYR A 685 -12.06 -22.26 18.40
N ALA A 686 -12.58 -23.13 19.26
CA ALA A 686 -13.41 -24.27 18.83
C ALA A 686 -14.69 -23.82 18.09
N ARG A 687 -15.24 -22.67 18.44
CA ARG A 687 -16.40 -22.06 17.78
C ARG A 687 -16.05 -21.26 16.51
N SER A 688 -14.82 -20.88 16.35
CA SER A 688 -14.35 -20.11 15.19
C SER A 688 -14.41 -20.93 13.89
N ASP A 689 -14.40 -20.26 12.76
CA ASP A 689 -14.32 -20.92 11.44
C ASP A 689 -13.03 -21.76 11.31
N MET A 690 -11.94 -21.29 11.88
CA MET A 690 -10.68 -22.05 11.91
C MET A 690 -10.79 -23.32 12.73
N GLY A 691 -11.32 -23.22 13.95
CA GLY A 691 -11.49 -24.37 14.83
C GLY A 691 -12.45 -25.42 14.25
N ARG A 692 -13.55 -24.96 13.63
CA ARG A 692 -14.46 -25.86 12.91
C ARG A 692 -13.78 -26.52 11.72
N ALA A 693 -13.09 -25.75 10.87
CA ALA A 693 -12.35 -26.28 9.73
C ALA A 693 -11.25 -27.26 10.15
N ASP A 694 -10.59 -27.02 11.28
CA ASP A 694 -9.59 -27.93 11.84
C ASP A 694 -10.22 -29.21 12.36
N ALA A 695 -11.36 -29.12 13.04
CA ALA A 695 -12.10 -30.30 13.49
C ALA A 695 -12.59 -31.14 12.30
N GLU A 696 -13.11 -30.51 11.27
CA GLU A 696 -13.51 -31.16 10.02
C GLU A 696 -12.30 -31.84 9.33
N ALA A 697 -11.16 -31.14 9.24
CA ALA A 697 -9.95 -31.68 8.65
C ALA A 697 -9.42 -32.87 9.48
N ALA A 698 -9.45 -32.77 10.81
CA ALA A 698 -9.06 -33.88 11.70
C ALA A 698 -9.98 -35.10 11.51
N ALA A 699 -11.29 -34.88 11.46
CA ALA A 699 -12.28 -35.95 11.21
C ALA A 699 -12.07 -36.61 9.83
N LEU A 700 -11.83 -35.80 8.81
CA LEU A 700 -11.51 -36.27 7.46
C LEU A 700 -10.22 -37.10 7.44
N ASN A 701 -9.17 -36.60 8.08
CA ASN A 701 -7.88 -37.33 8.16
C ASN A 701 -7.99 -38.63 8.93
N ALA A 702 -8.80 -38.70 10.01
CA ALA A 702 -9.03 -39.94 10.77
C ALA A 702 -9.69 -41.03 9.92
N ARG A 703 -10.51 -40.65 8.94
CA ARG A 703 -11.13 -41.54 7.95
C ARG A 703 -10.26 -41.83 6.72
N THR A 704 -9.15 -41.14 6.53
CA THR A 704 -8.30 -41.30 5.35
C THR A 704 -7.30 -42.43 5.53
N LEU A 705 -7.30 -43.41 4.61
CA LEU A 705 -6.28 -44.45 4.50
C LEU A 705 -5.06 -43.95 3.71
N ASP A 706 -5.32 -43.21 2.63
CA ASP A 706 -4.29 -42.68 1.78
C ASP A 706 -4.83 -41.46 0.99
N PHE A 707 -3.94 -40.52 0.60
CA PHE A 707 -4.37 -39.35 -0.17
C PHE A 707 -3.30 -38.82 -1.12
N VAL A 708 -3.73 -38.26 -2.23
CA VAL A 708 -2.90 -37.57 -3.23
C VAL A 708 -3.27 -36.07 -3.28
N ALA A 709 -2.31 -35.20 -3.04
CA ALA A 709 -2.39 -33.79 -3.40
C ALA A 709 -2.05 -33.66 -4.90
N THR A 710 -3.08 -33.46 -5.72
CA THR A 710 -2.91 -33.48 -7.17
C THR A 710 -2.22 -32.21 -7.68
N GLY A 711 -1.34 -32.34 -8.65
CA GLY A 711 -0.50 -31.23 -9.13
C GLY A 711 0.72 -30.94 -8.24
N GLU A 712 0.89 -31.64 -7.13
CA GLU A 712 2.10 -31.59 -6.31
C GLU A 712 3.05 -32.74 -6.68
N GLN A 713 4.22 -32.41 -7.18
CA GLN A 713 5.16 -33.35 -7.77
C GLN A 713 5.52 -34.49 -6.82
N GLN A 714 5.79 -34.23 -5.56
CA GLN A 714 6.21 -35.28 -4.60
C GLN A 714 5.05 -36.21 -4.25
N SER A 715 3.86 -35.64 -4.01
CA SER A 715 2.66 -36.42 -3.71
C SER A 715 2.27 -37.32 -4.90
N GLU A 716 2.26 -36.79 -6.10
CA GLU A 716 1.95 -37.54 -7.31
C GLU A 716 2.99 -38.62 -7.61
N ALA A 717 4.27 -38.32 -7.46
CA ALA A 717 5.37 -39.28 -7.66
C ALA A 717 5.30 -40.46 -6.67
N GLY A 718 4.98 -40.18 -5.42
CA GLY A 718 4.77 -41.20 -4.37
C GLY A 718 3.61 -42.16 -4.67
N HIS A 719 2.64 -41.71 -5.49
CA HIS A 719 1.46 -42.50 -5.88
C HIS A 719 1.51 -43.02 -7.33
N GLN A 720 2.70 -43.23 -7.87
CA GLN A 720 2.93 -43.84 -9.18
C GLN A 720 2.05 -43.22 -10.29
N TYR A 721 1.92 -41.88 -10.29
CA TYR A 721 0.99 -41.18 -11.16
C TYR A 721 1.23 -41.48 -12.66
N LYS A 722 0.13 -41.58 -13.39
CA LYS A 722 0.12 -41.63 -14.86
C LYS A 722 -0.92 -40.63 -15.39
N TYR A 723 -0.63 -40.04 -16.52
CA TYR A 723 -1.53 -39.10 -17.18
C TYR A 723 -1.38 -39.18 -18.69
N SER A 724 -2.39 -38.72 -19.41
CA SER A 724 -2.32 -38.58 -20.86
C SER A 724 -1.65 -37.28 -21.25
N ASP A 725 -1.18 -37.18 -22.52
CA ASP A 725 -0.56 -35.94 -23.05
C ASP A 725 -1.51 -34.72 -23.01
N ASP A 726 -2.83 -34.96 -23.00
CA ASP A 726 -3.87 -33.93 -22.87
C ASP A 726 -4.14 -33.50 -21.40
N SER A 727 -3.37 -33.99 -20.44
CA SER A 727 -3.47 -33.60 -19.03
C SER A 727 -2.68 -32.35 -18.74
N SER A 728 -3.21 -31.49 -17.89
CA SER A 728 -2.52 -30.32 -17.36
C SER A 728 -2.61 -30.24 -15.83
N ALA A 729 -1.57 -29.66 -15.22
CA ALA A 729 -1.57 -29.30 -13.82
C ALA A 729 -1.50 -27.77 -13.67
N GLY A 730 -2.09 -27.25 -12.61
CA GLY A 730 -2.08 -25.81 -12.33
C GLY A 730 -2.45 -25.49 -10.90
N THR A 731 -2.53 -24.22 -10.60
CA THR A 731 -3.00 -23.70 -9.31
C THR A 731 -4.19 -22.79 -9.54
N PHE A 732 -5.26 -23.00 -8.79
CA PHE A 732 -6.43 -22.14 -8.84
C PHE A 732 -6.97 -21.89 -7.42
N ARG A 733 -7.22 -20.62 -7.11
CA ARG A 733 -7.68 -20.19 -5.79
C ARG A 733 -6.84 -20.75 -4.62
N GLY A 734 -5.52 -20.86 -4.83
CA GLY A 734 -4.55 -21.29 -3.83
C GLY A 734 -4.43 -22.80 -3.64
N GLU A 735 -5.11 -23.63 -4.43
CA GLU A 735 -4.97 -25.08 -4.40
C GLU A 735 -4.46 -25.61 -5.75
N THR A 736 -3.56 -26.58 -5.74
CA THR A 736 -3.06 -27.25 -6.94
C THR A 736 -4.08 -28.24 -7.48
N TYR A 737 -4.13 -28.43 -8.77
CA TYR A 737 -5.04 -29.37 -9.40
C TYR A 737 -4.40 -30.04 -10.61
N ARG A 738 -5.04 -31.11 -11.06
CA ARG A 738 -4.80 -31.73 -12.37
C ARG A 738 -6.10 -32.05 -13.07
N ASP A 739 -6.12 -31.84 -14.38
CA ASP A 739 -7.24 -32.18 -15.27
C ASP A 739 -6.74 -32.80 -16.59
N ALA A 740 -7.66 -33.28 -17.43
CA ALA A 740 -7.40 -33.81 -18.77
C ALA A 740 -8.57 -33.53 -19.72
N ARG A 741 -8.32 -33.64 -21.03
CA ARG A 741 -9.32 -33.38 -22.11
C ARG A 741 -9.52 -34.60 -22.99
N ASN A 742 -10.62 -34.63 -23.71
CA ASN A 742 -10.85 -35.51 -24.87
C ASN A 742 -10.44 -36.98 -24.67
N ASN A 743 -11.06 -37.69 -23.72
CA ASN A 743 -10.71 -39.06 -23.32
C ASN A 743 -9.31 -39.16 -22.61
N GLY A 744 -8.64 -38.03 -22.38
CA GLY A 744 -7.44 -38.00 -21.56
C GLY A 744 -7.74 -38.37 -20.10
N PHE A 745 -6.72 -38.74 -19.36
CA PHE A 745 -6.90 -39.28 -18.01
C PHE A 745 -5.79 -38.80 -17.04
N VAL A 746 -6.13 -38.88 -15.76
CA VAL A 746 -5.20 -38.82 -14.62
C VAL A 746 -5.40 -40.10 -13.78
N GLN A 747 -4.29 -40.69 -13.27
CA GLN A 747 -4.29 -41.96 -12.57
C GLN A 747 -3.31 -41.94 -11.40
N TYR A 748 -3.70 -42.56 -10.28
CA TYR A 748 -2.88 -42.72 -9.09
C TYR A 748 -3.04 -44.12 -8.51
N VAL A 749 -2.01 -44.61 -7.83
CA VAL A 749 -2.09 -45.83 -7.01
C VAL A 749 -2.31 -45.39 -5.57
N LEU A 750 -3.37 -45.87 -4.95
CA LEU A 750 -3.73 -45.58 -3.57
C LEU A 750 -3.50 -46.81 -2.69
N SER A 751 -2.87 -46.62 -1.52
CA SER A 751 -2.55 -47.66 -0.56
C SER A 751 -3.71 -47.94 0.37
N ASN A 752 -3.90 -49.21 0.70
CA ASN A 752 -4.88 -49.72 1.69
C ASN A 752 -4.13 -50.44 2.85
N PRO A 753 -3.45 -49.68 3.70
CA PRO A 753 -2.54 -50.27 4.72
C PRO A 753 -3.27 -51.07 5.80
N GLU A 754 -4.56 -50.79 6.01
CA GLU A 754 -5.37 -51.51 6.99
C GLU A 754 -6.02 -52.79 6.41
N GLY A 755 -5.88 -53.05 5.12
CA GLY A 755 -6.46 -54.22 4.45
C GLY A 755 -7.99 -54.27 4.49
N LEU A 756 -8.66 -53.11 4.47
CA LEU A 756 -10.10 -53.01 4.56
C LEU A 756 -10.72 -53.32 3.19
N THR A 757 -11.93 -53.93 3.20
CA THR A 757 -12.61 -54.35 1.97
C THR A 757 -14.01 -53.81 1.84
N ASP A 758 -14.64 -53.40 2.93
CA ASP A 758 -16.06 -53.03 2.92
C ASP A 758 -16.29 -51.57 3.30
N ASN A 759 -17.26 -50.89 2.66
CA ASN A 759 -17.69 -49.53 2.90
C ASN A 759 -16.59 -48.45 2.68
N LEU A 760 -15.61 -48.75 1.81
CA LEU A 760 -14.64 -47.75 1.43
C LEU A 760 -15.20 -46.80 0.35
N THR A 761 -14.71 -45.57 0.33
CA THR A 761 -15.06 -44.55 -0.66
C THR A 761 -13.84 -43.89 -1.27
N ILE A 762 -13.94 -43.36 -2.49
CA ILE A 762 -13.04 -42.39 -3.06
C ILE A 762 -13.64 -41.00 -2.81
N MET A 763 -12.94 -40.16 -2.09
CA MET A 763 -13.30 -38.77 -1.95
C MET A 763 -12.49 -37.92 -2.93
N LEU A 764 -13.20 -37.12 -3.71
CA LEU A 764 -12.62 -36.15 -4.64
C LEU A 764 -12.93 -34.73 -4.20
N ARG A 765 -11.91 -33.88 -4.11
CA ARG A 765 -12.08 -32.43 -3.93
C ARG A 765 -12.11 -31.77 -5.30
N MET A 766 -13.18 -31.04 -5.59
CA MET A 766 -13.47 -30.38 -6.87
C MET A 766 -13.96 -28.96 -6.64
N ILE A 767 -14.16 -28.19 -7.73
CA ILE A 767 -14.63 -26.80 -7.67
C ILE A 767 -15.82 -26.54 -8.58
N THR A 768 -16.78 -25.72 -8.11
CA THR A 768 -18.02 -25.39 -8.83
C THR A 768 -17.80 -24.54 -10.08
N SER A 769 -16.66 -23.83 -10.21
CA SER A 769 -16.30 -23.09 -11.44
C SER A 769 -16.09 -24.00 -12.65
N ASP A 770 -15.86 -25.28 -12.45
CA ASP A 770 -15.75 -26.30 -13.53
C ASP A 770 -17.11 -26.78 -14.06
N ARG A 771 -18.16 -26.02 -13.85
CA ARG A 771 -19.52 -26.32 -14.27
C ARG A 771 -19.59 -26.92 -15.71
N GLY A 772 -20.22 -28.08 -15.82
CA GLY A 772 -20.43 -28.77 -17.08
C GLY A 772 -19.29 -29.70 -17.50
N ARG A 773 -18.14 -29.71 -16.81
CA ARG A 773 -17.06 -30.67 -17.02
C ARG A 773 -17.55 -32.08 -16.61
N LYS A 774 -17.10 -33.11 -17.37
CA LYS A 774 -17.55 -34.49 -17.20
C LYS A 774 -16.37 -35.46 -17.19
N GLY A 775 -16.48 -36.50 -16.36
CA GLY A 775 -15.49 -37.56 -16.30
C GLY A 775 -16.05 -38.90 -15.81
N ILE A 776 -15.28 -39.94 -16.03
CA ILE A 776 -15.59 -41.32 -15.61
C ILE A 776 -14.52 -41.73 -14.60
N VAL A 777 -14.95 -42.15 -13.41
CA VAL A 777 -14.08 -42.68 -12.35
C VAL A 777 -14.06 -44.20 -12.47
N THR A 778 -12.85 -44.76 -12.48
CA THR A 778 -12.62 -46.21 -12.44
C THR A 778 -11.67 -46.59 -11.30
N ILE A 779 -11.86 -47.76 -10.73
CA ILE A 779 -10.94 -48.47 -9.81
C ILE A 779 -10.48 -49.74 -10.47
N ASP A 780 -9.18 -49.92 -10.63
CA ASP A 780 -8.56 -51.07 -11.33
C ASP A 780 -9.17 -51.32 -12.73
N GLY A 781 -9.51 -50.20 -13.42
CA GLY A 781 -10.14 -50.22 -14.75
C GLY A 781 -11.65 -50.49 -14.76
N GLN A 782 -12.27 -50.77 -13.64
CA GLN A 782 -13.72 -50.94 -13.53
C GLN A 782 -14.41 -49.64 -13.14
N LYS A 783 -15.43 -49.27 -13.88
CA LYS A 783 -16.18 -48.03 -13.65
C LYS A 783 -16.98 -48.08 -12.35
N ILE A 784 -16.81 -47.06 -11.52
CA ILE A 784 -17.58 -46.86 -10.28
C ILE A 784 -18.54 -45.68 -10.36
N ALA A 785 -18.24 -44.63 -11.15
CA ALA A 785 -19.10 -43.45 -11.25
C ALA A 785 -18.89 -42.65 -12.54
N ASP A 786 -19.94 -41.93 -12.95
CA ASP A 786 -19.84 -40.77 -13.82
C ASP A 786 -19.91 -39.50 -13.00
N ILE A 787 -19.03 -38.54 -13.29
CA ILE A 787 -19.01 -37.23 -12.61
C ILE A 787 -19.45 -36.16 -13.61
N THR A 788 -20.33 -35.25 -13.18
CA THR A 788 -20.63 -34.00 -13.86
C THR A 788 -20.65 -32.89 -12.83
N VAL A 789 -19.86 -31.85 -13.03
CA VAL A 789 -19.83 -30.70 -12.10
C VAL A 789 -21.09 -29.87 -12.30
N ALA A 790 -21.89 -29.74 -11.23
CA ALA A 790 -22.98 -28.77 -11.14
C ALA A 790 -22.41 -27.35 -10.85
N GLY A 791 -23.19 -26.31 -11.13
CA GLY A 791 -22.75 -24.93 -10.87
C GLY A 791 -22.62 -24.64 -9.37
N ARG A 792 -23.74 -24.48 -8.67
CA ARG A 792 -23.77 -24.27 -7.23
C ARG A 792 -24.12 -25.56 -6.50
N ILE A 793 -23.40 -25.88 -5.45
CA ILE A 793 -23.56 -27.10 -4.66
C ILE A 793 -23.70 -26.72 -3.18
N GLU A 794 -24.64 -27.34 -2.48
CA GLU A 794 -24.78 -27.21 -1.03
C GLU A 794 -23.54 -27.78 -0.34
N GLY A 795 -23.02 -27.08 0.68
CA GLY A 795 -21.79 -27.47 1.37
C GLY A 795 -20.49 -27.09 0.68
N GLN A 796 -20.54 -26.30 -0.43
CA GLN A 796 -19.31 -25.72 -0.98
C GLN A 796 -18.72 -24.67 -0.02
N ASP A 797 -17.38 -24.59 0.05
CA ASP A 797 -16.71 -23.54 0.82
C ASP A 797 -16.85 -22.17 0.12
N SER A 798 -16.41 -21.09 0.79
CA SER A 798 -16.48 -19.71 0.27
C SER A 798 -15.72 -19.51 -1.04
N ARG A 799 -14.74 -20.38 -1.34
CA ARG A 799 -13.97 -20.39 -2.60
C ARG A 799 -14.61 -21.25 -3.69
N GLY A 800 -15.72 -21.94 -3.37
CA GLY A 800 -16.46 -22.80 -4.29
C GLY A 800 -15.95 -24.24 -4.36
N PHE A 801 -15.04 -24.67 -3.47
CA PHE A 801 -14.61 -26.06 -3.39
C PHE A 801 -15.62 -26.93 -2.63
N TYR A 802 -15.72 -28.20 -3.02
CA TYR A 802 -16.57 -29.18 -2.38
C TYR A 802 -15.97 -30.59 -2.52
N ASN A 803 -16.39 -31.48 -1.64
CA ASN A 803 -15.97 -32.87 -1.64
C ASN A 803 -17.11 -33.79 -2.12
N VAL A 804 -16.77 -34.79 -2.91
CA VAL A 804 -17.69 -35.86 -3.33
C VAL A 804 -17.11 -37.19 -2.92
N GLU A 805 -17.88 -38.02 -2.19
CA GLU A 805 -17.50 -39.37 -1.84
C GLU A 805 -18.23 -40.36 -2.77
N LEU A 806 -17.48 -41.25 -3.41
CA LEU A 806 -17.95 -42.29 -4.34
C LEU A 806 -17.70 -43.65 -3.70
N PRO A 807 -18.75 -44.47 -3.51
CA PRO A 807 -18.56 -45.79 -2.90
C PRO A 807 -17.77 -46.72 -3.83
N ILE A 808 -16.87 -47.50 -3.23
CA ILE A 808 -16.11 -48.54 -3.92
C ILE A 808 -16.81 -49.88 -3.66
N PRO A 809 -17.22 -50.64 -4.69
CA PRO A 809 -17.71 -52.00 -4.54
C PRO A 809 -16.69 -52.89 -3.82
N SER A 810 -17.12 -53.64 -2.81
CA SER A 810 -16.20 -54.43 -1.96
C SER A 810 -15.40 -55.48 -2.72
N GLU A 811 -15.94 -55.99 -3.84
CA GLU A 811 -15.24 -56.92 -4.74
C GLU A 811 -14.01 -56.30 -5.43
N LEU A 812 -13.98 -54.95 -5.64
CA LEU A 812 -12.82 -54.26 -6.18
C LEU A 812 -11.68 -54.10 -5.19
N MET A 813 -11.97 -54.28 -3.92
CA MET A 813 -10.98 -54.21 -2.82
C MET A 813 -10.34 -55.57 -2.50
N LYS A 814 -10.74 -56.64 -3.24
CA LYS A 814 -10.29 -58.00 -3.03
C LYS A 814 -9.61 -58.56 -4.27
N HIS A 815 -8.62 -59.43 -4.07
CA HIS A 815 -8.07 -60.33 -5.09
C HIS A 815 -9.08 -61.42 -5.45
N ALA A 816 -8.83 -62.16 -6.56
CA ALA A 816 -9.69 -63.24 -7.01
C ALA A 816 -9.80 -64.38 -5.96
N ASP A 817 -8.84 -64.52 -5.06
CA ASP A 817 -8.85 -65.50 -3.97
C ASP A 817 -9.57 -64.96 -2.71
N GLY A 818 -10.13 -63.73 -2.75
CA GLY A 818 -10.84 -63.12 -1.64
C GLY A 818 -9.97 -62.35 -0.66
N THR A 819 -8.65 -62.33 -0.81
CA THR A 819 -7.75 -61.57 0.07
C THR A 819 -7.84 -60.10 -0.22
N PRO A 820 -7.66 -59.24 0.83
CA PRO A 820 -7.66 -57.77 0.65
C PRO A 820 -6.51 -57.29 -0.26
N LYS A 821 -6.79 -56.31 -1.14
CA LYS A 821 -5.75 -55.61 -1.90
C LYS A 821 -5.03 -54.62 -1.01
N ALA A 822 -3.70 -54.60 -1.07
CA ALA A 822 -2.87 -53.61 -0.41
C ALA A 822 -2.87 -52.26 -1.14
N GLU A 823 -3.17 -52.25 -2.46
CA GLU A 823 -3.21 -51.08 -3.31
C GLU A 823 -4.35 -51.19 -4.34
N ILE A 824 -4.88 -50.05 -4.75
CA ILE A 824 -5.85 -49.91 -5.83
C ILE A 824 -5.43 -48.81 -6.80
N THR A 825 -5.83 -48.93 -8.07
CA THR A 825 -5.55 -47.92 -9.09
C THR A 825 -6.80 -47.07 -9.33
N PHE A 826 -6.77 -45.83 -8.88
CA PHE A 826 -7.75 -44.79 -9.21
C PHE A 826 -7.44 -44.18 -10.57
N ARG A 827 -8.45 -43.97 -11.41
CA ARG A 827 -8.34 -43.22 -12.66
C ARG A 827 -9.60 -42.37 -12.88
N LEU A 828 -9.37 -41.09 -13.25
CA LEU A 828 -10.41 -40.20 -13.79
C LEU A 828 -10.11 -39.93 -15.26
N THR A 829 -11.05 -40.30 -16.13
CA THR A 829 -10.96 -40.10 -17.57
C THR A 829 -11.98 -39.02 -18.03
N ALA A 830 -11.55 -38.05 -18.82
CA ALA A 830 -12.44 -37.05 -19.42
C ALA A 830 -13.43 -37.71 -20.41
N SER A 831 -14.67 -37.27 -20.41
CA SER A 831 -15.63 -37.69 -21.45
C SER A 831 -15.25 -37.11 -22.82
N PRO A 832 -15.65 -37.71 -23.94
CA PRO A 832 -15.40 -37.17 -25.28
C PRO A 832 -15.82 -35.71 -25.40
N ASP A 833 -15.02 -34.92 -26.11
CA ASP A 833 -15.23 -33.49 -26.40
C ASP A 833 -15.42 -32.59 -25.16
N THR A 834 -14.96 -33.05 -23.98
CA THR A 834 -15.01 -32.27 -22.73
C THR A 834 -13.68 -32.34 -21.99
N MET A 835 -13.65 -31.63 -20.85
CA MET A 835 -12.63 -31.80 -19.82
C MET A 835 -13.23 -32.57 -18.65
N ASN A 836 -12.42 -33.38 -17.97
CA ASN A 836 -12.82 -33.84 -16.65
C ASN A 836 -12.76 -32.66 -15.64
N PRO A 837 -13.43 -32.76 -14.47
CA PRO A 837 -13.22 -31.81 -13.39
C PRO A 837 -11.73 -31.71 -13.03
N GLY A 838 -11.26 -30.51 -12.73
CA GLY A 838 -9.99 -30.35 -12.01
C GLY A 838 -10.12 -31.00 -10.63
N ILE A 839 -9.29 -31.99 -10.36
CA ILE A 839 -9.24 -32.59 -9.03
C ILE A 839 -8.08 -31.98 -8.26
N TYR A 840 -8.36 -31.63 -7.00
CA TYR A 840 -7.42 -30.97 -6.10
C TYR A 840 -6.86 -31.95 -5.05
N VAL A 841 -7.66 -32.92 -4.64
CA VAL A 841 -7.28 -34.01 -3.75
C VAL A 841 -8.06 -35.26 -4.12
N VAL A 842 -7.38 -36.42 -4.07
CA VAL A 842 -7.99 -37.74 -4.11
C VAL A 842 -7.68 -38.44 -2.78
N ARG A 843 -8.68 -39.01 -2.11
CA ARG A 843 -8.50 -39.78 -0.88
C ARG A 843 -9.17 -41.14 -0.97
N LEU A 844 -8.49 -42.14 -0.45
CA LEU A 844 -9.12 -43.43 -0.10
C LEU A 844 -9.61 -43.34 1.36
N MET A 845 -10.93 -43.47 1.53
CA MET A 845 -11.59 -43.24 2.82
C MET A 845 -12.14 -44.55 3.40
N LYS A 846 -11.96 -44.71 4.70
CA LYS A 846 -12.68 -45.73 5.47
C LYS A 846 -13.98 -45.14 6.05
N PRO A 847 -14.91 -46.00 6.50
CA PRO A 847 -16.21 -45.63 7.07
C PRO A 847 -16.14 -44.53 8.14
#